data_d3ad8a5ddfecc8bbe2943cac520e9e73
#
_entry.id   d3ad8a5ddfecc8bbe2943cac520e9e73
#
_cell.length_a   1.000
_cell.length_b   1.000
_cell.length_c   1.000
_cell.angle_alpha   90.00
_cell.angle_beta   90.00
_cell.angle_gamma   90.00
#
_symmetry.space_group_name_H-M   'P 1'
#
loop_
_entity.id
_entity.type
_entity.pdbx_description
1 polymer ?
#
loop_
_entity_poly.entity_id
_entity_poly.type
_entity_poly.pdbx_seq_one_letter_code
_entity_poly.pdbx_strand_id
1 'polypeptide(L)'
;MDIIQVITQELKVEKWQVEAAVKLIDEGNTIPFISRYRKEATGSLNDEQLRALFERLTYLRNLEDKKNQVLKSIEDQGKLTEELKKQILDAQTLVVVEDLYRPYRPKRRTRATIAKEKGLEPLADIILLQMTDKPVEEEARAYVSEEKGVKNVAEALNGAKDIIAERISDEADYRIYIRNLTTKNGSISSTAKNAETQSVYEMYYEFEEPIRKLAGHRILALNRGEKEKFITVKVNAPEEDILRYLNKRVIKKDNPNTTPILKVVVEDSYKRLIGPAIEREIRSDLTDKAEDGAIHVFGKNLEQLLMQPPIAGKVVLGWDPAFRTGCKLAVVDATGKVLDTTVVYPTAPTTEKKIRAAKDTVEGMIEKYGVSLISVGNGTACRESEQVIVDMLKEIPDKKVQYVITNEAGASVYSASKLATEEFPNFDVGQRSAASIARRVQDPLAELVKIDPKSIGVGQYQHDMNQKKLDEALSGVVEDSVNKVGVDLNTASASLLEYISGISKAIAKNIVAYREENGQFTDRKELLKVAKLGPKAFEQCAGFMRISGGKNPLDATSVHPESYEAASALLSKLGYKPNDVVAGNLLGLSLQVKDYKKMAAELGIGEITLRDIVKELEKPARDPRDDMPKPILRSDVLEMKDLKEGMVLKGTVRNVIDFGAFVDIGVHQDGLVHISEMTERFIKHPLEAVSVGDIVDVRVIGVDMKKKRISLSMKGLNK
;
A
#
# COMPACT_ATOMS: atom_id res chain seq x y z
N MET A 1 -23.78 14.95 -9.03
CA MET A 1 -22.70 15.44 -8.10
C MET A 1 -21.63 16.13 -8.92
N ASP A 2 -21.09 17.26 -8.47
CA ASP A 2 -19.89 17.86 -9.09
C ASP A 2 -18.63 17.16 -8.54
N ILE A 3 -18.16 16.15 -9.28
CA ILE A 3 -16.99 15.35 -8.92
C ILE A 3 -15.74 16.20 -8.75
N ILE A 4 -15.54 17.19 -9.62
CA ILE A 4 -14.40 18.11 -9.56
C ILE A 4 -14.42 18.92 -8.25
N GLN A 5 -15.57 19.44 -7.89
CA GLN A 5 -15.74 20.20 -6.64
C GLN A 5 -15.44 19.35 -5.38
N VAL A 6 -15.94 18.10 -5.37
CA VAL A 6 -15.69 17.16 -4.25
C VAL A 6 -14.19 16.90 -4.10
N ILE A 7 -13.50 16.53 -5.18
CA ILE A 7 -12.06 16.25 -5.16
C ILE A 7 -11.27 17.50 -4.75
N THR A 8 -11.62 18.67 -5.27
CA THR A 8 -11.00 19.96 -4.91
C THR A 8 -11.02 20.19 -3.40
N GLN A 9 -12.17 19.98 -2.77
CA GLN A 9 -12.34 20.17 -1.32
C GLN A 9 -11.60 19.13 -0.49
N GLU A 10 -11.65 17.87 -0.89
CA GLU A 10 -11.01 16.74 -0.17
C GLU A 10 -9.50 16.82 -0.22
N LEU A 11 -8.91 17.09 -1.38
CA LEU A 11 -7.46 17.17 -1.56
C LEU A 11 -6.87 18.54 -1.23
N LYS A 12 -7.71 19.54 -0.96
CA LYS A 12 -7.31 20.93 -0.65
C LYS A 12 -6.40 21.53 -1.73
N VAL A 13 -6.76 21.32 -2.98
CA VAL A 13 -6.08 21.86 -4.16
C VAL A 13 -7.02 22.79 -4.91
N GLU A 14 -6.51 23.53 -5.88
CA GLU A 14 -7.33 24.45 -6.69
C GLU A 14 -8.18 23.70 -7.72
N LYS A 15 -9.37 24.21 -8.04
CA LYS A 15 -10.30 23.57 -8.97
C LYS A 15 -9.68 23.35 -10.35
N TRP A 16 -8.95 24.33 -10.86
CA TRP A 16 -8.30 24.23 -12.18
C TRP A 16 -7.23 23.13 -12.22
N GLN A 17 -6.55 22.86 -11.10
CA GLN A 17 -5.57 21.77 -10.99
C GLN A 17 -6.26 20.41 -11.14
N VAL A 18 -7.42 20.23 -10.49
CA VAL A 18 -8.21 19.00 -10.62
C VAL A 18 -8.74 18.83 -12.04
N GLU A 19 -9.30 19.89 -12.63
CA GLU A 19 -9.79 19.85 -14.02
C GLU A 19 -8.70 19.47 -15.01
N ALA A 20 -7.51 20.07 -14.89
CA ALA A 20 -6.37 19.75 -15.73
C ALA A 20 -5.88 18.31 -15.54
N ALA A 21 -5.77 17.85 -14.28
CA ALA A 21 -5.34 16.48 -13.98
C ALA A 21 -6.34 15.45 -14.53
N VAL A 22 -7.64 15.65 -14.32
CA VAL A 22 -8.69 14.77 -14.84
C VAL A 22 -8.64 14.71 -16.37
N LYS A 23 -8.50 15.86 -17.05
CA LYS A 23 -8.36 15.90 -18.50
C LYS A 23 -7.16 15.08 -18.99
N LEU A 24 -6.00 15.25 -18.38
CA LEU A 24 -4.78 14.53 -18.75
C LEU A 24 -4.93 13.00 -18.50
N ILE A 25 -5.57 12.60 -17.42
CA ILE A 25 -5.87 11.21 -17.12
C ILE A 25 -6.82 10.62 -18.18
N ASP A 26 -7.88 11.33 -18.54
CA ASP A 26 -8.85 10.89 -19.53
C ASP A 26 -8.24 10.81 -20.95
N GLU A 27 -7.22 11.61 -21.24
CA GLU A 27 -6.40 11.51 -22.45
C GLU A 27 -5.42 10.31 -22.44
N GLY A 28 -5.41 9.51 -21.34
CA GLY A 28 -4.60 8.31 -21.20
C GLY A 28 -3.15 8.57 -20.84
N ASN A 29 -2.83 9.72 -20.23
CA ASN A 29 -1.50 9.96 -19.68
C ASN A 29 -1.33 9.24 -18.36
N THR A 30 -0.13 8.71 -18.12
CA THR A 30 0.22 8.04 -16.87
C THR A 30 0.51 9.04 -15.76
N ILE A 31 0.36 8.62 -14.50
CA ILE A 31 0.63 9.48 -13.34
C ILE A 31 2.07 9.96 -13.30
N PRO A 32 3.10 9.10 -13.49
CA PRO A 32 4.50 9.55 -13.51
C PRO A 32 4.78 10.59 -14.62
N PHE A 33 4.18 10.42 -15.79
CA PHE A 33 4.33 11.39 -16.88
C PHE A 33 3.68 12.74 -16.54
N ILE A 34 2.48 12.73 -15.97
CA ILE A 34 1.80 13.96 -15.56
C ILE A 34 2.61 14.70 -14.50
N SER A 35 3.04 14.00 -13.45
CA SER A 35 3.78 14.61 -12.33
C SER A 35 5.13 15.18 -12.76
N ARG A 36 5.79 14.58 -13.75
CA ARG A 36 7.11 14.99 -14.21
C ARG A 36 7.06 16.02 -15.31
N TYR A 37 6.22 15.81 -16.35
CA TYR A 37 6.26 16.56 -17.59
C TYR A 37 5.03 17.43 -17.88
N ARG A 38 4.04 17.46 -16.98
CA ARG A 38 2.82 18.29 -17.08
C ARG A 38 2.59 19.18 -15.86
N LYS A 39 3.68 19.57 -15.19
CA LYS A 39 3.64 20.41 -13.99
C LYS A 39 3.00 21.76 -14.22
N GLU A 40 3.28 22.41 -15.38
CA GLU A 40 2.65 23.67 -15.75
C GLU A 40 1.12 23.56 -15.82
N ALA A 41 0.63 22.46 -16.41
CA ALA A 41 -0.81 22.23 -16.57
C ALA A 41 -1.51 21.94 -15.25
N THR A 42 -0.83 21.24 -14.31
CA THR A 42 -1.40 20.76 -13.03
C THR A 42 -1.01 21.61 -11.82
N GLY A 43 -0.19 22.67 -12.02
CA GLY A 43 0.34 23.46 -10.89
C GLY A 43 1.21 22.63 -9.96
N SER A 44 2.03 21.73 -10.54
CA SER A 44 2.99 20.89 -9.81
C SER A 44 2.37 19.88 -8.83
N LEU A 45 1.20 19.33 -9.13
CA LEU A 45 0.68 18.17 -8.38
C LEU A 45 1.70 17.03 -8.42
N ASN A 46 2.04 16.49 -7.26
CA ASN A 46 3.00 15.38 -7.15
C ASN A 46 2.33 14.01 -7.36
N ASP A 47 3.13 12.94 -7.41
CA ASP A 47 2.67 11.57 -7.64
C ASP A 47 1.61 11.14 -6.62
N GLU A 48 1.83 11.43 -5.33
CA GLU A 48 0.91 11.07 -4.24
C GLU A 48 -0.44 11.77 -4.39
N GLN A 49 -0.44 13.08 -4.70
CA GLN A 49 -1.65 13.85 -4.95
C GLN A 49 -2.41 13.35 -6.19
N LEU A 50 -1.69 13.05 -7.27
CA LEU A 50 -2.28 12.54 -8.51
C LEU A 50 -2.85 11.12 -8.34
N ARG A 51 -2.21 10.25 -7.56
CA ARG A 51 -2.75 8.92 -7.25
C ARG A 51 -4.00 9.02 -6.38
N ALA A 52 -3.97 9.84 -5.33
CA ALA A 52 -5.15 10.09 -4.50
C ALA A 52 -6.31 10.66 -5.34
N LEU A 53 -6.03 11.60 -6.24
CA LEU A 53 -7.01 12.14 -7.19
C LEU A 53 -7.59 11.05 -8.08
N PHE A 54 -6.77 10.21 -8.67
CA PHE A 54 -7.18 9.13 -9.56
C PHE A 54 -8.06 8.10 -8.85
N GLU A 55 -7.67 7.66 -7.66
CA GLU A 55 -8.46 6.73 -6.86
C GLU A 55 -9.82 7.34 -6.50
N ARG A 56 -9.82 8.61 -6.06
CA ARG A 56 -11.06 9.28 -5.69
C ARG A 56 -11.96 9.53 -6.90
N LEU A 57 -11.40 9.92 -8.03
CA LEU A 57 -12.12 10.08 -9.30
C LEU A 57 -12.80 8.77 -9.71
N THR A 58 -12.07 7.66 -9.63
CA THR A 58 -12.60 6.33 -9.96
C THR A 58 -13.76 5.95 -9.03
N TYR A 59 -13.62 6.18 -7.72
CA TYR A 59 -14.68 5.94 -6.76
C TYR A 59 -15.94 6.78 -7.04
N LEU A 60 -15.78 8.08 -7.28
CA LEU A 60 -16.91 8.99 -7.51
C LEU A 60 -17.61 8.69 -8.84
N ARG A 61 -16.88 8.33 -9.88
CA ARG A 61 -17.47 7.88 -11.15
C ARG A 61 -18.28 6.60 -10.96
N ASN A 62 -17.74 5.61 -10.24
CA ASN A 62 -18.48 4.39 -9.90
C ASN A 62 -19.74 4.69 -9.05
N LEU A 63 -19.67 5.65 -8.15
CA LEU A 63 -20.82 6.10 -7.36
C LEU A 63 -21.91 6.70 -8.27
N GLU A 64 -21.57 7.59 -9.21
CA GLU A 64 -22.53 8.18 -10.16
C GLU A 64 -23.11 7.12 -11.08
N ASP A 65 -22.32 6.19 -11.59
CA ASP A 65 -22.81 5.07 -12.40
C ASP A 65 -23.80 4.21 -11.60
N LYS A 66 -23.51 3.94 -10.35
CA LYS A 66 -24.42 3.20 -9.47
C LYS A 66 -25.72 3.96 -9.21
N LYS A 67 -25.68 5.26 -8.98
CA LYS A 67 -26.88 6.09 -8.86
C LYS A 67 -27.75 6.00 -10.11
N ASN A 68 -27.14 6.14 -11.28
CA ASN A 68 -27.85 6.05 -12.55
C ASN A 68 -28.52 4.69 -12.76
N GLN A 69 -27.82 3.59 -12.44
CA GLN A 69 -28.37 2.23 -12.48
C GLN A 69 -29.56 2.06 -11.53
N VAL A 70 -29.43 2.57 -10.30
CA VAL A 70 -30.49 2.52 -9.28
C VAL A 70 -31.70 3.33 -9.71
N LEU A 71 -31.51 4.56 -10.18
CA LEU A 71 -32.59 5.42 -10.67
C LEU A 71 -33.36 4.74 -11.80
N LYS A 72 -32.67 4.19 -12.80
CA LYS A 72 -33.27 3.44 -13.90
C LYS A 72 -34.06 2.24 -13.40
N SER A 73 -33.49 1.46 -12.48
CA SER A 73 -34.17 0.27 -11.94
C SER A 73 -35.46 0.60 -11.18
N ILE A 74 -35.51 1.75 -10.47
CA ILE A 74 -36.72 2.18 -9.76
C ILE A 74 -37.74 2.79 -10.73
N GLU A 75 -37.28 3.51 -11.75
CA GLU A 75 -38.12 4.09 -12.81
C GLU A 75 -38.81 2.98 -13.61
N ASP A 76 -38.07 1.94 -14.00
CA ASP A 76 -38.62 0.74 -14.71
C ASP A 76 -39.70 0.03 -13.89
N GLN A 77 -39.70 0.17 -12.56
CA GLN A 77 -40.74 -0.32 -11.65
C GLN A 77 -41.93 0.64 -11.49
N GLY A 78 -41.86 1.85 -12.09
CA GLY A 78 -42.88 2.89 -11.94
C GLY A 78 -43.01 3.48 -10.53
N LYS A 79 -41.92 3.39 -9.73
CA LYS A 79 -41.91 3.77 -8.31
C LYS A 79 -41.00 4.98 -8.00
N LEU A 80 -40.39 5.57 -9.03
CA LEU A 80 -39.49 6.71 -8.84
C LEU A 80 -40.29 7.99 -8.58
N THR A 81 -40.10 8.58 -7.40
CA THR A 81 -40.66 9.91 -7.04
C THR A 81 -39.55 10.98 -7.15
N GLU A 82 -39.92 12.23 -7.35
CA GLU A 82 -38.94 13.33 -7.41
C GLU A 82 -38.15 13.48 -6.12
N GLU A 83 -38.76 13.24 -4.96
CA GLU A 83 -38.10 13.28 -3.66
C GLU A 83 -37.03 12.15 -3.56
N LEU A 84 -37.38 10.92 -3.90
CA LEU A 84 -36.44 9.78 -3.91
C LEU A 84 -35.30 10.00 -4.89
N LYS A 85 -35.61 10.51 -6.08
CA LYS A 85 -34.62 10.86 -7.09
C LYS A 85 -33.63 11.87 -6.55
N LYS A 86 -34.11 12.92 -5.86
CA LYS A 86 -33.25 13.90 -5.22
C LYS A 86 -32.37 13.29 -4.14
N GLN A 87 -32.94 12.47 -3.25
CA GLN A 87 -32.18 11.76 -2.21
C GLN A 87 -31.06 10.89 -2.78
N ILE A 88 -31.32 10.13 -3.86
CA ILE A 88 -30.32 9.29 -4.53
C ILE A 88 -29.22 10.16 -5.16
N LEU A 89 -29.58 11.24 -5.84
CA LEU A 89 -28.61 12.16 -6.45
C LEU A 89 -27.73 12.86 -5.42
N ASP A 90 -28.29 13.21 -4.28
CA ASP A 90 -27.59 13.89 -3.18
C ASP A 90 -26.74 12.94 -2.32
N ALA A 91 -26.93 11.62 -2.45
CA ALA A 91 -26.17 10.64 -1.68
C ALA A 91 -24.66 10.77 -1.94
N GLN A 92 -23.85 10.76 -0.86
CA GLN A 92 -22.41 10.97 -0.91
C GLN A 92 -21.63 9.65 -0.88
N THR A 93 -22.27 8.53 -0.58
CA THR A 93 -21.64 7.22 -0.44
C THR A 93 -22.49 6.11 -1.06
N LEU A 94 -21.83 5.04 -1.49
CA LEU A 94 -22.50 3.84 -2.00
C LEU A 94 -23.46 3.22 -0.98
N VAL A 95 -23.11 3.27 0.32
CA VAL A 95 -23.95 2.72 1.40
C VAL A 95 -25.30 3.42 1.48
N VAL A 96 -25.31 4.75 1.37
CA VAL A 96 -26.56 5.53 1.36
C VAL A 96 -27.39 5.22 0.12
N VAL A 97 -26.77 5.10 -1.05
CA VAL A 97 -27.46 4.70 -2.29
C VAL A 97 -28.09 3.31 -2.15
N GLU A 98 -27.37 2.35 -1.57
CA GLU A 98 -27.88 1.00 -1.32
C GLU A 98 -29.03 1.00 -0.30
N ASP A 99 -28.98 1.83 0.76
CA ASP A 99 -30.09 1.98 1.71
C ASP A 99 -31.35 2.52 1.01
N LEU A 100 -31.22 3.56 0.18
CA LEU A 100 -32.34 4.14 -0.57
C LEU A 100 -32.91 3.15 -1.62
N TYR A 101 -32.06 2.32 -2.21
CA TYR A 101 -32.47 1.30 -3.19
C TYR A 101 -33.08 0.05 -2.55
N ARG A 102 -32.82 -0.21 -1.28
CA ARG A 102 -33.18 -1.44 -0.58
C ARG A 102 -34.67 -1.85 -0.70
N PRO A 103 -35.65 -0.93 -0.57
CA PRO A 103 -37.09 -1.28 -0.75
C PRO A 103 -37.42 -1.75 -2.17
N TYR A 104 -36.64 -1.33 -3.17
CA TYR A 104 -36.92 -1.56 -4.61
C TYR A 104 -36.06 -2.67 -5.20
N ARG A 105 -35.04 -3.10 -4.46
CA ARG A 105 -34.13 -4.15 -4.91
C ARG A 105 -34.85 -5.50 -4.98
N PRO A 106 -34.72 -6.27 -6.07
CA PRO A 106 -35.24 -7.63 -6.12
C PRO A 106 -34.69 -8.46 -4.95
N LYS A 107 -35.60 -8.95 -4.12
CA LYS A 107 -35.25 -9.75 -2.93
C LYS A 107 -35.39 -11.24 -3.23
N ARG A 108 -34.57 -12.05 -2.57
CA ARG A 108 -34.83 -13.48 -2.45
C ARG A 108 -36.11 -13.68 -1.65
N ARG A 109 -36.74 -14.86 -1.77
CA ARG A 109 -37.97 -15.21 -1.05
C ARG A 109 -37.74 -15.07 0.48
N THR A 110 -38.30 -14.02 1.10
CA THR A 110 -38.22 -13.72 2.53
C THR A 110 -39.50 -14.17 3.24
N ARG A 111 -39.49 -14.17 4.60
CA ARG A 111 -40.73 -14.40 5.36
C ARG A 111 -41.82 -13.39 5.00
N ALA A 112 -41.45 -12.13 4.83
CA ALA A 112 -42.38 -11.07 4.43
C ALA A 112 -42.92 -11.30 3.01
N THR A 113 -42.09 -11.73 2.07
CA THR A 113 -42.55 -12.07 0.70
C THR A 113 -43.57 -13.20 0.74
N ILE A 114 -43.28 -14.26 1.52
CA ILE A 114 -44.20 -15.38 1.69
C ILE A 114 -45.53 -14.93 2.31
N ALA A 115 -45.47 -14.04 3.31
CA ALA A 115 -46.68 -13.48 3.93
C ALA A 115 -47.48 -12.60 2.98
N LYS A 116 -46.84 -11.84 2.08
CA LYS A 116 -47.50 -11.09 1.02
C LYS A 116 -48.17 -12.00 -0.02
N GLU A 117 -47.50 -13.06 -0.42
CA GLU A 117 -48.07 -14.09 -1.30
C GLU A 117 -49.35 -14.72 -0.71
N LYS A 118 -49.39 -14.85 0.63
CA LYS A 118 -50.58 -15.31 1.37
C LYS A 118 -51.67 -14.25 1.53
N GLY A 119 -51.47 -13.03 1.04
CA GLY A 119 -52.45 -11.94 1.10
C GLY A 119 -52.56 -11.25 2.45
N LEU A 120 -51.48 -11.26 3.28
CA LEU A 120 -51.45 -10.68 4.62
C LEU A 120 -51.03 -9.21 4.65
N GLU A 121 -50.72 -8.59 3.49
CA GLU A 121 -50.31 -7.19 3.43
C GLU A 121 -51.34 -6.21 3.96
N PRO A 122 -52.67 -6.34 3.65
CA PRO A 122 -53.70 -5.43 4.20
C PRO A 122 -53.80 -5.55 5.72
N LEU A 123 -53.58 -6.71 6.33
CA LEU A 123 -53.55 -6.85 7.79
C LEU A 123 -52.35 -6.08 8.41
N ALA A 124 -51.20 -6.14 7.76
CA ALA A 124 -50.04 -5.34 8.17
C ALA A 124 -50.34 -3.83 8.06
N ASP A 125 -51.08 -3.40 7.02
CA ASP A 125 -51.49 -1.99 6.85
C ASP A 125 -52.43 -1.54 7.92
N ILE A 126 -53.42 -2.35 8.31
CA ILE A 126 -54.34 -2.06 9.43
C ILE A 126 -53.55 -1.82 10.73
N ILE A 127 -52.59 -2.66 11.04
CA ILE A 127 -51.75 -2.53 12.23
C ILE A 127 -50.91 -1.25 12.19
N LEU A 128 -50.31 -0.94 11.04
CA LEU A 128 -49.48 0.23 10.85
C LEU A 128 -50.26 1.55 10.87
N LEU A 129 -51.50 1.56 10.43
CA LEU A 129 -52.37 2.74 10.51
C LEU A 129 -52.73 3.15 11.95
N GLN A 130 -52.64 2.22 12.90
CA GLN A 130 -52.87 2.48 14.34
C GLN A 130 -54.23 3.13 14.62
N MET A 131 -55.25 2.77 13.86
CA MET A 131 -56.59 3.39 13.95
C MET A 131 -57.71 2.41 14.26
N THR A 132 -57.41 1.12 14.35
CA THR A 132 -58.45 0.11 14.61
C THR A 132 -58.91 0.15 16.06
N ASP A 133 -60.25 0.11 16.23
CA ASP A 133 -60.88 -0.02 17.56
C ASP A 133 -61.06 -1.47 18.00
N LYS A 134 -60.74 -2.42 17.11
CA LYS A 134 -60.85 -3.85 17.36
C LYS A 134 -59.51 -4.44 17.81
N PRO A 135 -59.51 -5.50 18.60
CA PRO A 135 -58.35 -6.30 18.85
C PRO A 135 -57.76 -6.85 17.52
N VAL A 136 -56.43 -6.81 17.39
CA VAL A 136 -55.75 -7.25 16.15
C VAL A 136 -56.00 -8.73 15.83
N GLU A 137 -56.28 -9.55 16.81
CA GLU A 137 -56.69 -10.94 16.68
C GLU A 137 -58.04 -11.06 15.95
N GLU A 138 -58.94 -10.13 16.19
CA GLU A 138 -60.25 -10.08 15.51
C GLU A 138 -60.06 -9.62 14.07
N GLU A 139 -59.27 -8.63 13.79
CA GLU A 139 -58.91 -8.20 12.45
C GLU A 139 -58.23 -9.35 11.66
N ALA A 140 -57.36 -10.11 12.29
CA ALA A 140 -56.63 -11.20 11.68
C ALA A 140 -57.51 -12.40 11.30
N ARG A 141 -58.70 -12.59 11.94
CA ARG A 141 -59.65 -13.66 11.58
C ARG A 141 -60.09 -13.59 10.13
N ALA A 142 -60.25 -12.42 9.55
CA ALA A 142 -60.65 -12.23 8.17
C ALA A 142 -59.60 -12.73 7.15
N TYR A 143 -58.37 -12.96 7.59
CA TYR A 143 -57.23 -13.39 6.74
C TYR A 143 -56.89 -14.86 6.91
N VAL A 144 -57.62 -15.60 7.74
CA VAL A 144 -57.47 -17.05 7.88
C VAL A 144 -58.04 -17.71 6.66
N SER A 145 -57.23 -18.48 5.91
CA SER A 145 -57.62 -19.14 4.69
C SER A 145 -56.73 -20.36 4.45
N GLU A 146 -57.30 -21.56 4.46
CA GLU A 146 -56.56 -22.79 4.14
C GLU A 146 -56.04 -22.78 2.69
N GLU A 147 -56.82 -22.22 1.78
CA GLU A 147 -56.46 -22.07 0.37
C GLU A 147 -55.19 -21.23 0.17
N LYS A 148 -55.03 -20.19 0.97
CA LYS A 148 -53.82 -19.33 0.96
C LYS A 148 -52.75 -19.84 1.93
N GLY A 149 -52.97 -20.96 2.58
CA GLY A 149 -52.00 -21.55 3.51
C GLY A 149 -51.86 -20.79 4.83
N VAL A 150 -52.94 -20.08 5.28
CA VAL A 150 -53.01 -19.42 6.61
C VAL A 150 -53.99 -20.20 7.48
N LYS A 151 -53.49 -21.03 8.37
CA LYS A 151 -54.29 -22.02 9.10
C LYS A 151 -55.04 -21.43 10.30
N ASN A 152 -54.50 -20.38 10.89
CA ASN A 152 -55.06 -19.79 12.09
C ASN A 152 -54.69 -18.32 12.24
N VAL A 153 -55.28 -17.64 13.22
CA VAL A 153 -55.06 -16.22 13.57
C VAL A 153 -53.59 -15.93 13.90
N ALA A 154 -52.92 -16.86 14.59
CA ALA A 154 -51.51 -16.65 14.96
C ALA A 154 -50.59 -16.64 13.73
N GLU A 155 -50.86 -17.50 12.71
CA GLU A 155 -50.10 -17.47 11.45
C GLU A 155 -50.39 -16.17 10.66
N ALA A 156 -51.61 -15.66 10.66
CA ALA A 156 -51.97 -14.42 10.01
C ALA A 156 -51.21 -13.23 10.66
N LEU A 157 -51.24 -13.16 12.00
CA LEU A 157 -50.54 -12.12 12.74
C LEU A 157 -49.00 -12.21 12.59
N ASN A 158 -48.43 -13.39 12.60
CA ASN A 158 -46.98 -13.58 12.40
C ASN A 158 -46.56 -13.14 10.99
N GLY A 159 -47.36 -13.47 9.97
CA GLY A 159 -47.10 -12.98 8.63
C GLY A 159 -47.19 -11.44 8.50
N ALA A 160 -48.20 -10.83 9.12
CA ALA A 160 -48.33 -9.38 9.16
C ALA A 160 -47.15 -8.73 9.91
N LYS A 161 -46.70 -9.31 11.04
CA LYS A 161 -45.52 -8.86 11.79
C LYS A 161 -44.25 -8.94 10.94
N ASP A 162 -44.04 -10.02 10.19
CA ASP A 162 -42.89 -10.18 9.30
C ASP A 162 -42.88 -9.11 8.19
N ILE A 163 -44.05 -8.78 7.60
CA ILE A 163 -44.16 -7.70 6.62
C ILE A 163 -43.80 -6.36 7.23
N ILE A 164 -44.33 -6.04 8.43
CA ILE A 164 -44.04 -4.78 9.13
C ILE A 164 -42.56 -4.69 9.51
N ALA A 165 -41.99 -5.77 10.05
CA ALA A 165 -40.59 -5.82 10.42
C ALA A 165 -39.66 -5.57 9.22
N GLU A 166 -39.98 -6.13 8.06
CA GLU A 166 -39.21 -5.89 6.83
C GLU A 166 -39.35 -4.43 6.35
N ARG A 167 -40.54 -3.87 6.37
CA ARG A 167 -40.75 -2.45 6.03
C ARG A 167 -39.93 -1.51 6.92
N ILE A 168 -39.92 -1.74 8.23
CA ILE A 168 -39.12 -0.96 9.19
C ILE A 168 -37.63 -1.11 8.84
N SER A 169 -37.17 -2.34 8.52
CA SER A 169 -35.78 -2.61 8.22
C SER A 169 -35.32 -2.03 6.88
N ASP A 170 -36.24 -1.76 5.96
CA ASP A 170 -35.95 -1.21 4.64
C ASP A 170 -35.95 0.34 4.63
N GLU A 171 -36.40 0.96 5.71
CA GLU A 171 -36.46 2.42 5.81
C GLU A 171 -35.04 3.00 5.89
N ALA A 172 -34.64 3.74 4.86
CA ALA A 172 -33.28 4.28 4.72
C ALA A 172 -32.91 5.22 5.87
N ASP A 173 -33.84 6.11 6.26
CA ASP A 173 -33.59 7.08 7.35
C ASP A 173 -33.29 6.37 8.69
N TYR A 174 -33.98 5.25 8.95
CA TYR A 174 -33.74 4.49 10.18
C TYR A 174 -32.36 3.85 10.16
N ARG A 175 -31.97 3.27 9.04
CA ARG A 175 -30.67 2.63 8.87
C ARG A 175 -29.53 3.65 9.00
N ILE A 176 -29.64 4.78 8.32
CA ILE A 176 -28.63 5.86 8.37
C ILE A 176 -28.48 6.35 9.81
N TYR A 177 -29.60 6.61 10.50
CA TYR A 177 -29.57 7.07 11.88
C TYR A 177 -28.92 6.03 12.82
N ILE A 178 -29.35 4.77 12.74
CA ILE A 178 -28.84 3.70 13.61
C ILE A 178 -27.35 3.46 13.37
N ARG A 179 -26.91 3.46 12.10
CA ARG A 179 -25.49 3.33 11.75
C ARG A 179 -24.66 4.47 12.35
N ASN A 180 -25.09 5.69 12.19
CA ASN A 180 -24.41 6.87 12.74
C ASN A 180 -24.37 6.85 14.27
N LEU A 181 -25.47 6.51 14.91
CA LEU A 181 -25.55 6.40 16.36
C LEU A 181 -24.64 5.30 16.90
N THR A 182 -24.63 4.12 16.25
CA THR A 182 -23.78 3.00 16.64
C THR A 182 -22.29 3.32 16.43
N THR A 183 -21.94 3.94 15.31
CA THR A 183 -20.55 4.37 15.06
C THR A 183 -20.07 5.40 16.09
N LYS A 184 -20.95 6.30 16.51
CA LYS A 184 -20.62 7.37 17.47
C LYS A 184 -20.53 6.87 18.91
N ASN A 185 -21.48 6.06 19.34
CA ASN A 185 -21.68 5.70 20.74
C ASN A 185 -21.44 4.22 21.05
N GLY A 186 -21.27 3.37 20.03
CA GLY A 186 -21.02 1.95 20.20
C GLY A 186 -19.55 1.63 20.49
N SER A 187 -19.33 0.38 20.88
CA SER A 187 -17.99 -0.20 21.11
C SER A 187 -17.80 -1.47 20.32
N ILE A 188 -16.52 -1.86 20.16
CA ILE A 188 -16.15 -3.20 19.71
C ILE A 188 -15.61 -3.95 20.92
N SER A 189 -16.14 -5.14 21.15
CA SER A 189 -15.66 -6.06 22.16
C SER A 189 -15.18 -7.35 21.55
N SER A 190 -14.21 -8.00 22.22
CA SER A 190 -13.82 -9.36 21.89
C SER A 190 -13.67 -10.21 23.15
N THR A 191 -13.97 -11.49 23.00
CA THR A 191 -13.88 -12.50 24.08
C THR A 191 -13.16 -13.73 23.56
N ALA A 192 -12.36 -14.38 24.42
CA ALA A 192 -11.74 -15.64 24.08
C ALA A 192 -12.78 -16.73 23.82
N LYS A 193 -12.55 -17.58 22.83
CA LYS A 193 -13.32 -18.83 22.69
C LYS A 193 -12.93 -19.87 23.73
N ASN A 194 -11.64 -19.90 24.08
CA ASN A 194 -11.10 -20.67 25.20
C ASN A 194 -10.00 -19.84 25.88
N ALA A 195 -10.27 -19.37 27.11
CA ALA A 195 -9.36 -18.48 27.84
C ALA A 195 -8.06 -19.18 28.30
N GLU A 196 -8.04 -20.51 28.35
CA GLU A 196 -6.85 -21.28 28.74
C GLU A 196 -5.84 -21.46 27.60
N THR A 197 -6.24 -21.18 26.37
CA THR A 197 -5.36 -21.33 25.21
C THR A 197 -4.41 -20.14 25.11
N GLN A 198 -3.11 -20.39 25.23
CA GLN A 198 -2.10 -19.35 24.99
C GLN A 198 -2.03 -18.99 23.51
N SER A 199 -2.05 -17.70 23.22
CA SER A 199 -1.91 -17.19 21.85
C SER A 199 -1.36 -15.76 21.84
N VAL A 200 -1.01 -15.27 20.65
CA VAL A 200 -0.62 -13.87 20.45
C VAL A 200 -1.79 -12.90 20.64
N TYR A 201 -3.01 -13.40 20.81
CA TYR A 201 -4.24 -12.62 20.95
C TYR A 201 -4.71 -12.49 22.40
N GLU A 202 -3.92 -12.89 23.39
CA GLU A 202 -4.30 -12.83 24.82
C GLU A 202 -4.77 -11.44 25.26
N MET A 203 -4.18 -10.38 24.71
CA MET A 203 -4.59 -9.00 24.98
C MET A 203 -6.01 -8.66 24.49
N TYR A 204 -6.59 -9.51 23.64
CA TYR A 204 -7.95 -9.36 23.09
C TYR A 204 -8.93 -10.39 23.68
N TYR A 205 -8.56 -11.16 24.69
CA TYR A 205 -9.44 -12.17 25.32
C TYR A 205 -10.55 -11.53 26.14
N GLU A 206 -10.29 -10.37 26.73
CA GLU A 206 -11.26 -9.48 27.38
C GLU A 206 -10.97 -8.06 26.93
N PHE A 207 -11.53 -7.67 25.80
CA PHE A 207 -11.23 -6.39 25.19
C PHE A 207 -12.53 -5.65 24.87
N GLU A 208 -12.55 -4.35 25.14
CA GLU A 208 -13.61 -3.45 24.70
C GLU A 208 -13.06 -2.05 24.49
N GLU A 209 -13.41 -1.44 23.36
CA GLU A 209 -13.01 -0.06 23.03
C GLU A 209 -14.09 0.64 22.18
N PRO A 210 -14.36 1.96 22.41
CA PRO A 210 -15.26 2.72 21.59
C PRO A 210 -14.84 2.71 20.11
N ILE A 211 -15.81 2.49 19.21
CA ILE A 211 -15.56 2.39 17.75
C ILE A 211 -14.73 3.57 17.23
N ARG A 212 -15.07 4.80 17.67
CA ARG A 212 -14.40 6.03 17.22
C ARG A 212 -12.93 6.17 17.64
N LYS A 213 -12.48 5.37 18.62
CA LYS A 213 -11.09 5.40 19.15
C LYS A 213 -10.26 4.23 18.68
N LEU A 214 -10.88 3.25 18.03
CA LEU A 214 -10.23 2.00 17.68
C LEU A 214 -9.20 2.20 16.57
N ALA A 215 -7.94 1.89 16.85
CA ALA A 215 -6.84 2.02 15.90
C ALA A 215 -6.88 0.89 14.85
N GLY A 216 -6.44 1.20 13.62
CA GLY A 216 -6.48 0.27 12.49
C GLY A 216 -5.77 -1.06 12.74
N HIS A 217 -4.58 -1.05 13.35
CA HIS A 217 -3.85 -2.27 13.66
C HIS A 217 -4.59 -3.20 14.61
N ARG A 218 -5.42 -2.65 15.53
CA ARG A 218 -6.27 -3.45 16.45
C ARG A 218 -7.40 -4.11 15.68
N ILE A 219 -7.99 -3.41 14.71
CA ILE A 219 -9.04 -3.97 13.83
C ILE A 219 -8.48 -5.16 13.06
N LEU A 220 -7.31 -5.03 12.46
CA LEU A 220 -6.65 -6.12 11.71
C LEU A 220 -6.29 -7.29 12.62
N ALA A 221 -5.81 -7.01 13.84
CA ALA A 221 -5.52 -8.05 14.84
C ALA A 221 -6.79 -8.79 15.28
N LEU A 222 -7.88 -8.07 15.56
CA LEU A 222 -9.18 -8.65 15.91
C LEU A 222 -9.74 -9.54 14.79
N ASN A 223 -9.66 -9.06 13.54
CA ASN A 223 -10.11 -9.81 12.37
C ASN A 223 -9.32 -11.11 12.18
N ARG A 224 -7.98 -11.06 12.32
CA ARG A 224 -7.13 -12.26 12.26
C ARG A 224 -7.42 -13.22 13.41
N GLY A 225 -7.50 -12.75 14.65
CA GLY A 225 -7.80 -13.58 15.80
C GLY A 225 -9.16 -14.28 15.72
N GLU A 226 -10.16 -13.61 15.13
CA GLU A 226 -11.48 -14.20 14.87
C GLU A 226 -11.43 -15.25 13.74
N LYS A 227 -10.72 -14.95 12.64
CA LYS A 227 -10.48 -15.87 11.51
C LYS A 227 -9.75 -17.14 11.96
N GLU A 228 -8.76 -17.01 12.83
CA GLU A 228 -8.01 -18.10 13.43
C GLU A 228 -8.75 -18.79 14.60
N LYS A 229 -9.96 -18.32 14.95
CA LYS A 229 -10.88 -18.90 15.94
C LYS A 229 -10.39 -18.81 17.38
N PHE A 230 -9.50 -17.91 17.71
CA PHE A 230 -9.09 -17.65 19.10
C PHE A 230 -10.08 -16.77 19.85
N ILE A 231 -10.68 -15.81 19.18
CA ILE A 231 -11.61 -14.84 19.76
C ILE A 231 -12.93 -14.77 18.98
N THR A 232 -13.94 -14.18 19.61
CA THR A 232 -15.20 -13.76 18.99
C THR A 232 -15.30 -12.25 19.12
N VAL A 233 -15.62 -11.56 18.02
CA VAL A 233 -15.69 -10.09 17.97
C VAL A 233 -17.14 -9.66 17.76
N LYS A 234 -17.59 -8.64 18.51
CA LYS A 234 -18.95 -8.08 18.43
C LYS A 234 -18.93 -6.56 18.42
N VAL A 235 -19.93 -5.99 17.77
CA VAL A 235 -20.27 -4.57 17.87
C VAL A 235 -21.37 -4.41 18.94
N ASN A 236 -21.07 -3.67 19.99
CA ASN A 236 -22.03 -3.33 21.04
C ASN A 236 -22.69 -2.00 20.66
N ALA A 237 -23.90 -2.08 20.16
CA ALA A 237 -24.70 -0.90 19.80
C ALA A 237 -25.44 -0.34 21.03
N PRO A 238 -25.78 0.95 21.05
CA PRO A 238 -26.63 1.55 22.08
C PRO A 238 -28.11 1.14 21.87
N GLU A 239 -28.44 -0.10 22.16
CA GLU A 239 -29.72 -0.75 21.83
C GLU A 239 -30.93 0.00 22.40
N GLU A 240 -30.85 0.47 23.64
CA GLU A 240 -31.96 1.19 24.27
C GLU A 240 -32.31 2.49 23.53
N ASP A 241 -31.29 3.25 23.12
CA ASP A 241 -31.49 4.50 22.38
C ASP A 241 -32.03 4.23 20.98
N ILE A 242 -31.57 3.16 20.34
CA ILE A 242 -32.05 2.71 19.02
C ILE A 242 -33.54 2.32 19.11
N LEU A 243 -33.89 1.48 20.07
CA LEU A 243 -35.28 1.04 20.23
C LEU A 243 -36.20 2.22 20.61
N ARG A 244 -35.73 3.15 21.46
CA ARG A 244 -36.45 4.39 21.78
C ARG A 244 -36.70 5.21 20.53
N TYR A 245 -35.71 5.40 19.69
CA TYR A 245 -35.82 6.11 18.40
C TYR A 245 -36.80 5.41 17.47
N LEU A 246 -36.68 4.11 17.22
CA LEU A 246 -37.56 3.36 16.33
C LEU A 246 -39.02 3.38 16.85
N ASN A 247 -39.22 3.15 18.13
CA ASN A 247 -40.57 3.21 18.73
C ASN A 247 -41.24 4.59 18.51
N LYS A 248 -40.48 5.68 18.71
CA LYS A 248 -40.98 7.06 18.46
C LYS A 248 -41.32 7.30 16.99
N ARG A 249 -40.63 6.66 16.06
CA ARG A 249 -40.86 6.82 14.61
C ARG A 249 -42.00 5.97 14.09
N VAL A 250 -42.12 4.72 14.59
CA VAL A 250 -43.12 3.77 14.14
C VAL A 250 -44.44 3.94 14.87
N ILE A 251 -44.45 4.16 16.19
CA ILE A 251 -45.63 4.31 16.99
C ILE A 251 -45.99 5.81 17.07
N LYS A 252 -46.88 6.22 16.17
CA LYS A 252 -47.34 7.64 16.06
C LYS A 252 -48.58 7.96 16.90
N LYS A 253 -49.36 6.92 17.20
CA LYS A 253 -50.60 7.02 18.01
C LYS A 253 -50.53 5.93 19.07
N ASP A 254 -50.85 6.27 20.30
CA ASP A 254 -51.03 5.25 21.35
C ASP A 254 -52.40 4.60 21.16
N ASN A 255 -52.39 3.35 20.71
CA ASN A 255 -53.57 2.55 20.46
C ASN A 255 -53.42 1.21 21.20
N PRO A 256 -54.30 0.90 22.15
CA PRO A 256 -54.19 -0.29 23.00
C PRO A 256 -54.19 -1.60 22.20
N ASN A 257 -54.74 -1.61 21.00
CA ASN A 257 -54.79 -2.80 20.14
C ASN A 257 -53.53 -3.00 19.31
N THR A 258 -52.86 -1.92 18.87
CA THR A 258 -51.71 -2.02 17.94
C THR A 258 -50.38 -1.69 18.59
N THR A 259 -50.33 -0.81 19.59
CA THR A 259 -49.06 -0.41 20.23
C THR A 259 -48.27 -1.56 20.83
N PRO A 260 -48.88 -2.54 21.56
CA PRO A 260 -48.12 -3.66 22.09
C PRO A 260 -47.47 -4.51 21.00
N ILE A 261 -48.17 -4.78 19.90
CA ILE A 261 -47.67 -5.55 18.77
C ILE A 261 -46.55 -4.80 18.06
N LEU A 262 -46.73 -3.48 17.80
CA LEU A 262 -45.71 -2.68 17.15
C LEU A 262 -44.41 -2.59 17.94
N LYS A 263 -44.45 -2.55 19.27
CA LYS A 263 -43.26 -2.61 20.11
C LYS A 263 -42.48 -3.94 19.90
N VAL A 264 -43.19 -5.06 19.88
CA VAL A 264 -42.59 -6.37 19.61
C VAL A 264 -42.00 -6.44 18.20
N VAL A 265 -42.70 -5.90 17.21
CA VAL A 265 -42.23 -5.90 15.81
C VAL A 265 -41.02 -4.98 15.61
N VAL A 266 -40.98 -3.83 16.28
CA VAL A 266 -39.82 -2.93 16.26
C VAL A 266 -38.58 -3.61 16.82
N GLU A 267 -38.76 -4.30 17.98
CA GLU A 267 -37.66 -5.05 18.58
C GLU A 267 -37.18 -6.21 17.69
N ASP A 268 -38.10 -6.97 17.09
CA ASP A 268 -37.78 -8.06 16.15
C ASP A 268 -37.08 -7.52 14.90
N SER A 269 -37.59 -6.41 14.32
CA SER A 269 -36.97 -5.80 13.15
C SER A 269 -35.55 -5.36 13.43
N TYR A 270 -35.31 -4.76 14.59
CA TYR A 270 -33.95 -4.36 14.98
C TYR A 270 -33.06 -5.57 15.20
N LYS A 271 -33.44 -6.49 16.10
CA LYS A 271 -32.59 -7.62 16.50
C LYS A 271 -32.31 -8.61 15.39
N ARG A 272 -33.30 -8.86 14.52
CA ARG A 272 -33.19 -9.87 13.46
C ARG A 272 -32.70 -9.33 12.12
N LEU A 273 -33.06 -8.09 11.78
CA LEU A 273 -32.85 -7.55 10.42
C LEU A 273 -31.85 -6.37 10.40
N ILE A 274 -32.06 -5.33 11.21
CA ILE A 274 -31.27 -4.11 11.16
C ILE A 274 -29.93 -4.28 11.86
N GLY A 275 -29.93 -4.70 13.11
CA GLY A 275 -28.76 -4.80 13.97
C GLY A 275 -27.65 -5.64 13.33
N PRO A 276 -27.90 -6.90 12.94
CA PRO A 276 -26.87 -7.73 12.29
C PRO A 276 -26.36 -7.18 10.96
N ALA A 277 -27.18 -6.44 10.21
CA ALA A 277 -26.77 -5.83 8.97
C ALA A 277 -25.83 -4.63 9.23
N ILE A 278 -26.24 -3.74 10.15
CA ILE A 278 -25.44 -2.56 10.53
C ILE A 278 -24.11 -2.99 11.17
N GLU A 279 -24.12 -4.03 12.00
CA GLU A 279 -22.88 -4.59 12.56
C GLU A 279 -21.89 -5.00 11.46
N ARG A 280 -22.35 -5.77 10.45
CA ARG A 280 -21.51 -6.16 9.31
C ARG A 280 -21.01 -4.96 8.51
N GLU A 281 -21.87 -3.96 8.28
CA GLU A 281 -21.52 -2.74 7.57
C GLU A 281 -20.45 -1.94 8.32
N ILE A 282 -20.60 -1.75 9.63
CA ILE A 282 -19.62 -1.06 10.47
C ILE A 282 -18.29 -1.82 10.50
N ARG A 283 -18.33 -3.15 10.67
CA ARG A 283 -17.11 -3.96 10.67
C ARG A 283 -16.40 -3.92 9.31
N SER A 284 -17.15 -3.93 8.21
CA SER A 284 -16.58 -3.78 6.87
C SER A 284 -15.92 -2.41 6.67
N ASP A 285 -16.61 -1.33 7.03
CA ASP A 285 -16.08 0.03 6.92
C ASP A 285 -14.81 0.24 7.77
N LEU A 286 -14.79 -0.29 8.99
CA LEU A 286 -13.62 -0.24 9.85
C LEU A 286 -12.45 -1.05 9.27
N THR A 287 -12.73 -2.21 8.68
CA THR A 287 -11.73 -3.04 8.03
C THR A 287 -11.15 -2.35 6.81
N ASP A 288 -12.00 -1.79 5.93
CA ASP A 288 -11.55 -1.05 4.76
C ASP A 288 -10.65 0.13 5.12
N LYS A 289 -11.04 0.92 6.13
CA LYS A 289 -10.21 2.03 6.63
C LYS A 289 -8.89 1.57 7.26
N ALA A 290 -8.91 0.46 7.99
CA ALA A 290 -7.71 -0.11 8.59
C ALA A 290 -6.75 -0.65 7.52
N GLU A 291 -7.28 -1.31 6.49
CA GLU A 291 -6.51 -1.78 5.34
C GLU A 291 -5.90 -0.61 4.55
N ASP A 292 -6.66 0.45 4.29
CA ASP A 292 -6.16 1.64 3.59
C ASP A 292 -4.99 2.29 4.33
N GLY A 293 -5.13 2.46 5.64
CA GLY A 293 -4.05 2.97 6.48
C GLY A 293 -2.82 2.08 6.47
N ALA A 294 -3.00 0.76 6.58
CA ALA A 294 -1.90 -0.19 6.54
C ALA A 294 -1.21 -0.25 5.17
N ILE A 295 -1.98 -0.26 4.08
CA ILE A 295 -1.44 -0.25 2.71
C ILE A 295 -0.61 1.01 2.44
N HIS A 296 -1.05 2.17 2.93
CA HIS A 296 -0.29 3.41 2.82
C HIS A 296 1.09 3.28 3.52
N VAL A 297 1.12 2.73 4.75
CA VAL A 297 2.38 2.47 5.46
C VAL A 297 3.26 1.48 4.70
N PHE A 298 2.68 0.39 4.18
CA PHE A 298 3.42 -0.59 3.39
C PHE A 298 3.99 0.01 2.12
N GLY A 299 3.24 0.89 1.46
CA GLY A 299 3.73 1.64 0.30
C GLY A 299 4.96 2.48 0.65
N LYS A 300 4.93 3.21 1.76
CA LYS A 300 6.08 4.00 2.23
C LYS A 300 7.28 3.13 2.59
N ASN A 301 7.06 2.01 3.28
CA ASN A 301 8.14 1.06 3.59
C ASN A 301 8.76 0.46 2.31
N LEU A 302 7.94 0.12 1.32
CA LEU A 302 8.42 -0.37 0.03
C LEU A 302 9.20 0.71 -0.73
N GLU A 303 8.70 1.94 -0.81
CA GLU A 303 9.40 3.06 -1.44
C GLU A 303 10.80 3.24 -0.86
N GLN A 304 10.92 3.22 0.48
CA GLN A 304 12.21 3.36 1.14
C GLN A 304 13.18 2.21 0.83
N LEU A 305 12.68 0.98 0.70
CA LEU A 305 13.51 -0.16 0.30
C LEU A 305 13.99 -0.03 -1.16
N LEU A 306 13.11 0.40 -2.07
CA LEU A 306 13.43 0.60 -3.49
C LEU A 306 14.39 1.76 -3.71
N MET A 307 14.24 2.82 -2.91
CA MET A 307 15.01 4.06 -3.01
C MET A 307 16.31 4.05 -2.18
N GLN A 308 16.72 2.91 -1.63
CA GLN A 308 18.02 2.81 -0.96
C GLN A 308 19.17 3.12 -1.94
N PRO A 309 20.19 3.88 -1.50
CA PRO A 309 21.35 4.19 -2.33
C PRO A 309 22.07 2.92 -2.78
N PRO A 310 22.39 2.78 -4.06
CA PRO A 310 23.17 1.68 -4.58
C PRO A 310 24.63 1.76 -4.10
N ILE A 311 25.25 0.60 -3.83
CA ILE A 311 26.68 0.49 -3.58
C ILE A 311 27.35 -0.03 -4.87
N ALA A 312 27.42 0.85 -5.87
CA ALA A 312 27.94 0.52 -7.17
C ALA A 312 29.48 0.34 -7.18
N GLY A 313 29.98 -0.35 -8.20
CA GLY A 313 31.42 -0.45 -8.49
C GLY A 313 32.23 -1.40 -7.59
N LYS A 314 31.59 -2.15 -6.70
CA LYS A 314 32.24 -3.14 -5.83
C LYS A 314 32.03 -4.57 -6.34
N VAL A 315 33.02 -5.42 -6.11
CA VAL A 315 32.85 -6.87 -6.18
C VAL A 315 32.23 -7.33 -4.87
N VAL A 316 31.10 -8.00 -4.94
CA VAL A 316 30.29 -8.37 -3.78
C VAL A 316 30.17 -9.88 -3.65
N LEU A 317 30.39 -10.41 -2.45
CA LEU A 317 30.06 -11.79 -2.08
C LEU A 317 28.66 -11.80 -1.44
N GLY A 318 27.68 -12.38 -2.12
CA GLY A 318 26.36 -12.66 -1.55
C GLY A 318 26.41 -13.91 -0.67
N TRP A 319 25.84 -13.82 0.50
CA TRP A 319 25.77 -14.89 1.48
C TRP A 319 24.31 -15.14 1.85
N ASP A 320 23.78 -16.27 1.39
CA ASP A 320 22.43 -16.74 1.75
C ASP A 320 22.56 -17.70 2.95
N PRO A 321 22.24 -17.26 4.18
CA PRO A 321 22.45 -18.02 5.40
C PRO A 321 21.50 -19.23 5.49
N ALA A 322 22.00 -20.38 5.92
CA ALA A 322 21.17 -21.54 6.20
C ALA A 322 21.85 -22.47 7.22
N PHE A 323 21.07 -23.27 7.92
CA PHE A 323 21.57 -24.26 8.85
C PHE A 323 22.03 -25.56 8.12
N ARG A 324 21.16 -26.55 8.03
CA ARG A 324 21.48 -27.89 7.54
C ARG A 324 21.91 -27.97 6.08
N THR A 325 21.30 -27.13 5.24
CA THR A 325 21.54 -27.19 3.78
C THR A 325 22.82 -26.47 3.36
N GLY A 326 23.54 -25.88 4.31
CA GLY A 326 24.72 -25.06 4.05
C GLY A 326 24.39 -23.66 3.53
N CYS A 327 25.26 -22.70 3.83
CA CYS A 327 25.17 -21.33 3.33
C CYS A 327 25.58 -21.29 1.86
N LYS A 328 24.77 -20.66 1.01
CA LYS A 328 25.07 -20.51 -0.42
C LYS A 328 25.75 -19.19 -0.65
N LEU A 329 26.81 -19.21 -1.42
CA LEU A 329 27.65 -18.06 -1.71
C LEU A 329 27.65 -17.78 -3.21
N ALA A 330 27.65 -16.52 -3.59
CA ALA A 330 27.82 -16.09 -4.96
C ALA A 330 28.69 -14.82 -5.02
N VAL A 331 29.74 -14.84 -5.80
CA VAL A 331 30.53 -13.63 -6.09
C VAL A 331 30.00 -12.97 -7.34
N VAL A 332 29.69 -11.69 -7.25
CA VAL A 332 29.28 -10.87 -8.39
C VAL A 332 30.28 -9.74 -8.62
N ASP A 333 30.60 -9.47 -9.88
CA ASP A 333 31.47 -8.35 -10.24
C ASP A 333 30.73 -6.99 -10.12
N ALA A 334 31.43 -5.92 -10.37
CA ALA A 334 30.89 -4.56 -10.30
C ALA A 334 29.68 -4.30 -11.25
N THR A 335 29.45 -5.16 -12.23
CA THR A 335 28.33 -5.07 -13.19
C THR A 335 27.15 -5.99 -12.81
N GLY A 336 27.28 -6.77 -11.73
CA GLY A 336 26.29 -7.74 -11.30
C GLY A 336 26.40 -9.12 -11.97
N LYS A 337 27.45 -9.36 -12.78
CA LYS A 337 27.71 -10.66 -13.38
C LYS A 337 28.23 -11.64 -12.32
N VAL A 338 27.65 -12.82 -12.25
CA VAL A 338 28.13 -13.88 -11.34
C VAL A 338 29.44 -14.45 -11.85
N LEU A 339 30.48 -14.44 -11.00
CA LEU A 339 31.81 -14.93 -11.28
C LEU A 339 32.02 -16.36 -10.75
N ASP A 340 31.46 -16.65 -9.56
CA ASP A 340 31.62 -17.94 -8.91
C ASP A 340 30.51 -18.20 -7.91
N THR A 341 30.23 -19.48 -7.62
CA THR A 341 29.25 -19.87 -6.60
C THR A 341 29.79 -21.10 -5.83
N THR A 342 29.47 -21.16 -4.53
CA THR A 342 29.83 -22.32 -3.71
C THR A 342 28.87 -22.50 -2.54
N VAL A 343 29.01 -23.61 -1.81
CA VAL A 343 28.25 -23.90 -0.59
C VAL A 343 29.24 -24.18 0.54
N VAL A 344 29.02 -23.52 1.68
CA VAL A 344 29.85 -23.72 2.89
C VAL A 344 28.98 -24.08 4.09
N TYR A 345 29.56 -24.72 5.10
CA TYR A 345 28.82 -25.25 6.25
C TYR A 345 29.34 -24.69 7.59
N PRO A 346 29.32 -23.37 7.80
CA PRO A 346 29.82 -22.75 9.03
C PRO A 346 28.82 -22.77 10.18
N THR A 347 27.53 -23.02 9.91
CA THR A 347 26.40 -22.93 10.85
C THR A 347 25.95 -24.32 11.31
N ALA A 348 25.28 -24.40 12.47
CA ALA A 348 24.85 -25.67 13.07
C ALA A 348 23.90 -26.48 12.14
N PRO A 349 23.97 -27.82 12.09
CA PRO A 349 24.96 -28.66 12.77
C PRO A 349 26.33 -28.63 12.04
N THR A 350 27.37 -28.21 12.74
CA THR A 350 28.71 -28.05 12.18
C THR A 350 29.81 -28.54 13.10
N THR A 351 31.08 -28.51 12.65
CA THR A 351 32.27 -28.81 13.43
C THR A 351 33.31 -27.72 13.19
N GLU A 352 34.29 -27.56 14.10
CA GLU A 352 35.39 -26.62 13.93
C GLU A 352 36.13 -26.80 12.59
N LYS A 353 36.28 -28.04 12.16
CA LYS A 353 36.87 -28.34 10.85
C LYS A 353 36.05 -27.79 9.69
N LYS A 354 34.73 -27.87 9.75
CA LYS A 354 33.84 -27.31 8.71
C LYS A 354 33.83 -25.80 8.74
N ILE A 355 33.85 -25.20 9.94
CA ILE A 355 33.94 -23.73 10.11
C ILE A 355 35.26 -23.24 9.51
N ARG A 356 36.42 -23.92 9.80
CA ARG A 356 37.69 -23.53 9.22
C ARG A 356 37.70 -23.67 7.71
N ALA A 357 37.22 -24.79 7.16
CA ALA A 357 37.08 -24.97 5.73
C ALA A 357 36.21 -23.92 5.05
N ALA A 358 35.15 -23.48 5.72
CA ALA A 358 34.29 -22.38 5.24
C ALA A 358 35.06 -21.04 5.17
N LYS A 359 35.81 -20.70 6.23
CA LYS A 359 36.66 -19.50 6.26
C LYS A 359 37.70 -19.53 5.16
N ASP A 360 38.47 -20.66 5.02
CA ASP A 360 39.49 -20.84 3.97
C ASP A 360 38.89 -20.66 2.56
N THR A 361 37.71 -21.19 2.34
CA THR A 361 37.00 -21.06 1.05
C THR A 361 36.66 -19.61 0.77
N VAL A 362 36.08 -18.89 1.74
CA VAL A 362 35.68 -17.47 1.59
C VAL A 362 36.89 -16.56 1.44
N GLU A 363 37.94 -16.79 2.20
CA GLU A 363 39.24 -16.08 2.06
C GLU A 363 39.82 -16.26 0.66
N GLY A 364 39.78 -17.48 0.14
CA GLY A 364 40.22 -17.78 -1.24
C GLY A 364 39.38 -17.05 -2.30
N MET A 365 38.09 -16.97 -2.11
CA MET A 365 37.18 -16.19 -3.01
C MET A 365 37.46 -14.67 -2.91
N ILE A 366 37.70 -14.13 -1.71
CA ILE A 366 38.08 -12.74 -1.50
C ILE A 366 39.38 -12.41 -2.26
N GLU A 367 40.38 -13.28 -2.16
CA GLU A 367 41.68 -13.11 -2.85
C GLU A 367 41.54 -13.21 -4.36
N LYS A 368 40.90 -14.25 -4.83
CA LYS A 368 40.78 -14.56 -6.26
C LYS A 368 40.01 -13.48 -7.02
N TYR A 369 38.95 -12.96 -6.46
CA TYR A 369 38.02 -12.05 -7.16
C TYR A 369 38.11 -10.60 -6.70
N GLY A 370 38.91 -10.29 -5.67
CA GLY A 370 39.01 -8.93 -5.12
C GLY A 370 37.74 -8.48 -4.42
N VAL A 371 37.06 -9.38 -3.72
CA VAL A 371 35.84 -9.06 -2.97
C VAL A 371 36.15 -8.00 -1.93
N SER A 372 35.36 -6.90 -1.93
CA SER A 372 35.48 -5.80 -0.97
C SER A 372 34.27 -5.63 -0.07
N LEU A 373 33.17 -6.32 -0.36
CA LEU A 373 31.93 -6.28 0.40
C LEU A 373 31.27 -7.64 0.48
N ILE A 374 30.83 -8.05 1.66
CA ILE A 374 30.02 -9.25 1.88
C ILE A 374 28.58 -8.80 2.18
N SER A 375 27.63 -9.25 1.38
CA SER A 375 26.20 -9.01 1.56
C SER A 375 25.56 -10.23 2.19
N VAL A 376 25.12 -10.15 3.43
CA VAL A 376 24.56 -11.26 4.21
C VAL A 376 23.04 -11.12 4.28
N GLY A 377 22.30 -12.13 3.83
CA GLY A 377 20.85 -12.16 3.98
C GLY A 377 20.43 -12.17 5.46
N ASN A 378 19.33 -11.48 5.77
CA ASN A 378 18.83 -11.33 7.15
C ASN A 378 17.87 -12.43 7.61
N GLY A 379 17.84 -13.59 6.92
CA GLY A 379 16.96 -14.69 7.24
C GLY A 379 17.50 -15.66 8.28
N THR A 380 17.07 -16.90 8.15
CA THR A 380 17.48 -17.99 9.05
C THR A 380 18.99 -18.19 9.06
N ALA A 381 19.59 -18.36 10.25
CA ALA A 381 21.06 -18.51 10.44
C ALA A 381 21.90 -17.26 10.07
N CYS A 382 21.29 -16.10 9.91
CA CYS A 382 22.00 -14.84 9.65
C CYS A 382 23.01 -14.54 10.78
N ARG A 383 22.59 -14.67 12.02
CA ARG A 383 23.41 -14.39 13.21
C ARG A 383 24.66 -15.26 13.28
N GLU A 384 24.47 -16.56 13.11
CA GLU A 384 25.56 -17.52 13.16
C GLU A 384 26.54 -17.29 12.00
N SER A 385 26.03 -16.95 10.82
CA SER A 385 26.84 -16.59 9.66
C SER A 385 27.63 -15.31 9.90
N GLU A 386 26.98 -14.28 10.45
CA GLU A 386 27.59 -12.99 10.77
C GLU A 386 28.75 -13.17 11.73
N GLN A 387 28.61 -13.98 12.79
CA GLN A 387 29.69 -14.26 13.74
C GLN A 387 30.90 -14.88 13.06
N VAL A 388 30.69 -15.88 12.18
CA VAL A 388 31.77 -16.52 11.43
C VAL A 388 32.48 -15.53 10.51
N ILE A 389 31.72 -14.65 9.83
CA ILE A 389 32.27 -13.61 8.96
C ILE A 389 33.13 -12.64 9.76
N VAL A 390 32.66 -12.15 10.90
CA VAL A 390 33.42 -11.21 11.75
C VAL A 390 34.71 -11.85 12.27
N ASP A 391 34.64 -13.11 12.74
CA ASP A 391 35.82 -13.81 13.21
C ASP A 391 36.86 -14.03 12.08
N MET A 392 36.39 -14.34 10.86
CA MET A 392 37.21 -14.43 9.67
C MET A 392 37.87 -13.08 9.30
N LEU A 393 37.09 -11.98 9.33
CA LEU A 393 37.59 -10.65 8.98
C LEU A 393 38.70 -10.18 9.94
N LYS A 394 38.66 -10.59 11.22
CA LYS A 394 39.76 -10.37 12.17
C LYS A 394 41.06 -11.10 11.81
N GLU A 395 40.95 -12.24 11.13
CA GLU A 395 42.11 -13.05 10.69
C GLU A 395 42.78 -12.47 9.43
N ILE A 396 42.10 -11.56 8.70
CA ILE A 396 42.60 -10.93 7.46
C ILE A 396 42.64 -9.38 7.56
N PRO A 397 43.35 -8.79 8.55
CA PRO A 397 43.25 -7.35 8.86
C PRO A 397 43.79 -6.43 7.74
N ASP A 398 44.68 -6.93 6.88
CA ASP A 398 45.26 -6.12 5.78
C ASP A 398 44.28 -5.93 4.61
N LYS A 399 43.17 -6.66 4.58
CA LYS A 399 42.15 -6.53 3.55
C LYS A 399 40.97 -5.68 4.07
N LYS A 400 40.72 -4.58 3.40
CA LYS A 400 39.58 -3.69 3.72
C LYS A 400 38.26 -4.28 3.23
N VAL A 401 37.90 -5.48 3.72
CA VAL A 401 36.61 -6.10 3.44
C VAL A 401 35.64 -5.73 4.53
N GLN A 402 34.47 -5.27 4.13
CA GLN A 402 33.36 -4.93 5.03
C GLN A 402 32.18 -5.88 4.75
N TYR A 403 31.24 -5.93 5.67
CA TYR A 403 29.98 -6.64 5.44
C TYR A 403 28.78 -5.74 5.73
N VAL A 404 27.63 -6.14 5.17
CA VAL A 404 26.34 -5.51 5.39
C VAL A 404 25.26 -6.59 5.50
N ILE A 405 24.34 -6.40 6.44
CA ILE A 405 23.15 -7.23 6.52
C ILE A 405 22.13 -6.69 5.54
N THR A 406 21.72 -7.55 4.62
CA THR A 406 20.83 -7.19 3.50
C THR A 406 19.46 -7.83 3.71
N ASN A 407 18.41 -7.03 3.52
CA ASN A 407 17.05 -7.57 3.53
C ASN A 407 16.85 -8.56 2.38
N GLU A 408 16.62 -9.84 2.70
CA GLU A 408 16.41 -10.91 1.71
C GLU A 408 14.93 -11.16 1.38
N ALA A 409 14.01 -10.33 1.85
CA ALA A 409 12.59 -10.49 1.59
C ALA A 409 12.32 -10.70 0.08
N GLY A 410 11.54 -11.72 -0.24
CA GLY A 410 11.23 -12.11 -1.61
C GLY A 410 12.34 -12.81 -2.40
N ALA A 411 13.58 -12.95 -1.87
CA ALA A 411 14.67 -13.63 -2.59
C ALA A 411 14.34 -15.10 -2.90
N SER A 412 13.68 -15.79 -1.98
CA SER A 412 13.20 -17.16 -2.19
C SER A 412 12.12 -17.26 -3.28
N VAL A 413 11.24 -16.26 -3.37
CA VAL A 413 10.20 -16.19 -4.42
C VAL A 413 10.87 -15.95 -5.78
N TYR A 414 11.79 -15.00 -5.85
CA TYR A 414 12.56 -14.74 -7.07
C TYR A 414 13.32 -15.98 -7.52
N SER A 415 14.10 -16.61 -6.64
CA SER A 415 14.98 -17.75 -6.98
C SER A 415 14.22 -18.97 -7.53
N ALA A 416 12.96 -19.14 -7.12
CA ALA A 416 12.06 -20.18 -7.62
C ALA A 416 11.25 -19.75 -8.86
N SER A 417 11.34 -18.49 -9.28
CA SER A 417 10.56 -17.95 -10.39
C SER A 417 11.05 -18.43 -11.76
N LYS A 418 10.16 -18.33 -12.77
CA LYS A 418 10.52 -18.55 -14.17
C LYS A 418 11.59 -17.57 -14.64
N LEU A 419 11.51 -16.31 -14.21
CA LEU A 419 12.47 -15.28 -14.55
C LEU A 419 13.89 -15.66 -14.09
N ALA A 420 14.03 -16.10 -12.82
CA ALA A 420 15.33 -16.52 -12.29
C ALA A 420 15.87 -17.77 -13.00
N THR A 421 14.96 -18.66 -13.45
CA THR A 421 15.35 -19.85 -14.25
C THR A 421 15.84 -19.44 -15.63
N GLU A 422 15.22 -18.47 -16.28
CA GLU A 422 15.66 -17.93 -17.57
C GLU A 422 16.99 -17.18 -17.44
N GLU A 423 17.17 -16.43 -16.35
CA GLU A 423 18.39 -15.65 -16.07
C GLU A 423 19.59 -16.57 -15.70
N PHE A 424 19.31 -17.63 -14.95
CA PHE A 424 20.33 -18.60 -14.48
C PHE A 424 19.87 -20.05 -14.68
N PRO A 425 19.86 -20.56 -15.93
CA PRO A 425 19.32 -21.89 -16.22
C PRO A 425 20.15 -23.04 -15.58
N ASN A 426 21.43 -22.81 -15.30
CA ASN A 426 22.35 -23.81 -14.75
C ASN A 426 22.53 -23.71 -13.23
N PHE A 427 21.87 -22.75 -12.55
CA PHE A 427 21.96 -22.56 -11.11
C PHE A 427 20.78 -23.20 -10.40
N ASP A 428 21.01 -23.71 -9.21
CA ASP A 428 19.95 -24.10 -8.30
C ASP A 428 19.32 -22.89 -7.62
N VAL A 429 18.23 -23.11 -6.87
CA VAL A 429 17.48 -22.07 -6.16
C VAL A 429 18.36 -21.31 -5.15
N GLY A 430 19.28 -22.01 -4.46
CA GLY A 430 20.17 -21.39 -3.48
C GLY A 430 21.22 -20.50 -4.12
N GLN A 431 21.81 -20.93 -5.24
CA GLN A 431 22.78 -20.13 -5.99
C GLN A 431 22.14 -18.84 -6.54
N ARG A 432 20.89 -18.95 -7.05
CA ARG A 432 20.10 -17.79 -7.52
C ARG A 432 19.79 -16.82 -6.38
N SER A 433 19.45 -17.34 -5.19
CA SER A 433 19.20 -16.53 -4.00
C SER A 433 20.45 -15.76 -3.55
N ALA A 434 21.60 -16.43 -3.47
CA ALA A 434 22.87 -15.79 -3.10
C ALA A 434 23.28 -14.70 -4.11
N ALA A 435 23.11 -14.96 -5.41
CA ALA A 435 23.35 -13.95 -6.46
C ALA A 435 22.42 -12.74 -6.33
N SER A 436 21.14 -12.97 -6.01
CA SER A 436 20.17 -11.90 -5.77
C SER A 436 20.55 -11.05 -4.54
N ILE A 437 20.96 -11.69 -3.44
CA ILE A 437 21.39 -11.00 -2.22
C ILE A 437 22.61 -10.09 -2.52
N ALA A 438 23.56 -10.54 -3.32
CA ALA A 438 24.71 -9.74 -3.72
C ALA A 438 24.33 -8.55 -4.60
N ARG A 439 23.51 -8.76 -5.62
CA ARG A 439 23.06 -7.71 -6.54
C ARG A 439 22.15 -6.67 -5.88
N ARG A 440 21.39 -7.09 -4.86
CA ARG A 440 20.49 -6.21 -4.13
C ARG A 440 21.23 -5.08 -3.41
N VAL A 441 22.47 -5.30 -3.00
CA VAL A 441 23.31 -4.25 -2.44
C VAL A 441 23.86 -3.32 -3.52
N GLN A 442 24.16 -3.87 -4.70
CA GLN A 442 24.70 -3.10 -5.81
C GLN A 442 23.66 -2.13 -6.39
N ASP A 443 22.44 -2.61 -6.61
CA ASP A 443 21.28 -1.79 -7.00
C ASP A 443 19.97 -2.41 -6.48
N PRO A 444 19.46 -1.93 -5.35
CA PRO A 444 18.23 -2.44 -4.74
C PRO A 444 17.02 -2.37 -5.67
N LEU A 445 16.83 -1.25 -6.37
CA LEU A 445 15.70 -1.06 -7.27
C LEU A 445 15.73 -2.05 -8.43
N ALA A 446 16.86 -2.16 -9.13
CA ALA A 446 17.00 -3.05 -10.28
C ALA A 446 16.78 -4.54 -9.94
N GLU A 447 17.08 -4.96 -8.71
CA GLU A 447 16.89 -6.32 -8.27
C GLU A 447 15.46 -6.55 -7.70
N LEU A 448 14.94 -5.63 -6.90
CA LEU A 448 13.62 -5.77 -6.26
C LEU A 448 12.46 -5.73 -7.25
N VAL A 449 12.57 -5.04 -8.37
CA VAL A 449 11.53 -5.03 -9.42
C VAL A 449 11.30 -6.40 -10.07
N LYS A 450 12.21 -7.35 -9.91
CA LYS A 450 12.06 -8.74 -10.36
C LYS A 450 11.12 -9.56 -9.50
N ILE A 451 10.72 -9.03 -8.35
CA ILE A 451 9.92 -9.70 -7.32
C ILE A 451 8.53 -9.06 -7.31
N ASP A 452 7.49 -9.89 -7.22
CA ASP A 452 6.14 -9.38 -6.95
C ASP A 452 6.15 -8.55 -5.67
N PRO A 453 5.76 -7.26 -5.71
CA PRO A 453 5.80 -6.38 -4.54
C PRO A 453 5.10 -6.94 -3.30
N LYS A 454 4.03 -7.74 -3.50
CA LYS A 454 3.35 -8.42 -2.39
C LYS A 454 4.18 -9.50 -1.71
N SER A 455 5.22 -9.99 -2.36
CA SER A 455 6.15 -10.97 -1.79
C SER A 455 7.30 -10.33 -1.03
N ILE A 456 7.42 -9.00 -1.08
CA ILE A 456 8.34 -8.23 -0.26
C ILE A 456 7.65 -7.95 1.08
N GLY A 457 8.24 -8.43 2.19
CA GLY A 457 7.66 -8.26 3.53
C GLY A 457 7.82 -6.84 4.04
N VAL A 458 6.86 -5.96 3.77
CA VAL A 458 6.87 -4.54 4.14
C VAL A 458 5.87 -4.17 5.23
N GLY A 459 5.05 -5.13 5.70
CA GLY A 459 4.08 -4.85 6.73
C GLY A 459 3.44 -6.05 7.41
N GLN A 460 2.97 -5.82 8.62
CA GLN A 460 2.21 -6.78 9.40
C GLN A 460 0.78 -6.90 8.82
N TYR A 461 0.16 -8.07 8.88
CA TYR A 461 -1.18 -8.36 8.32
C TYR A 461 -1.28 -8.27 6.77
N GLN A 462 -0.18 -8.15 6.06
CA GLN A 462 -0.13 -8.02 4.60
C GLN A 462 -0.94 -9.10 3.85
N HIS A 463 -0.95 -10.33 4.37
CA HIS A 463 -1.66 -11.46 3.77
C HIS A 463 -3.15 -11.58 4.17
N ASP A 464 -3.63 -10.76 5.09
CA ASP A 464 -5.01 -10.80 5.58
C ASP A 464 -5.95 -9.79 4.92
N MET A 465 -5.38 -8.81 4.21
CA MET A 465 -6.14 -7.73 3.59
C MET A 465 -6.54 -8.01 2.14
N ASN A 466 -7.29 -7.10 1.54
CA ASN A 466 -7.69 -7.18 0.14
C ASN A 466 -6.47 -7.18 -0.78
N GLN A 467 -6.15 -8.37 -1.35
CA GLN A 467 -4.95 -8.59 -2.16
C GLN A 467 -4.94 -7.80 -3.47
N LYS A 468 -6.12 -7.50 -4.06
CA LYS A 468 -6.20 -6.68 -5.28
C LYS A 468 -5.82 -5.22 -4.97
N LYS A 469 -6.36 -4.67 -3.90
CA LYS A 469 -6.09 -3.30 -3.45
C LYS A 469 -4.62 -3.12 -3.06
N LEU A 470 -4.06 -4.11 -2.36
CA LEU A 470 -2.65 -4.16 -2.01
C LEU A 470 -1.76 -4.20 -3.27
N ASP A 471 -2.09 -5.05 -4.24
CA ASP A 471 -1.36 -5.19 -5.50
C ASP A 471 -1.30 -3.89 -6.30
N GLU A 472 -2.47 -3.25 -6.48
CA GLU A 472 -2.58 -1.97 -7.18
C GLU A 472 -1.75 -0.87 -6.50
N ALA A 473 -1.82 -0.77 -5.17
CA ALA A 473 -1.07 0.22 -4.41
C ALA A 473 0.44 -0.01 -4.46
N LEU A 474 0.91 -1.24 -4.20
CA LEU A 474 2.35 -1.55 -4.19
C LEU A 474 2.95 -1.49 -5.60
N SER A 475 2.24 -1.93 -6.63
CA SER A 475 2.67 -1.79 -8.02
C SER A 475 2.82 -0.31 -8.40
N GLY A 476 1.92 0.55 -7.93
CA GLY A 476 2.03 2.00 -8.09
C GLY A 476 3.30 2.57 -7.45
N VAL A 477 3.67 2.12 -6.27
CA VAL A 477 4.91 2.55 -5.59
C VAL A 477 6.15 2.15 -6.40
N VAL A 478 6.17 0.94 -6.96
CA VAL A 478 7.29 0.49 -7.82
C VAL A 478 7.36 1.35 -9.08
N GLU A 479 6.22 1.60 -9.74
CA GLU A 479 6.15 2.45 -10.93
C GLU A 479 6.69 3.86 -10.64
N ASP A 480 6.24 4.50 -9.54
CA ASP A 480 6.70 5.83 -9.16
C ASP A 480 8.20 5.85 -8.87
N SER A 481 8.72 4.85 -8.14
CA SER A 481 10.14 4.73 -7.81
C SER A 481 11.00 4.58 -9.06
N VAL A 482 10.61 3.70 -9.99
CA VAL A 482 11.35 3.47 -11.25
C VAL A 482 11.37 4.73 -12.12
N ASN A 483 10.24 5.40 -12.28
CA ASN A 483 10.16 6.61 -13.09
C ASN A 483 10.88 7.80 -12.43
N LYS A 484 10.90 7.88 -11.09
CA LYS A 484 11.63 8.90 -10.34
C LYS A 484 13.14 8.77 -10.53
N VAL A 485 13.66 7.55 -10.51
CA VAL A 485 15.08 7.26 -10.76
C VAL A 485 15.41 7.34 -12.25
N GLY A 486 14.50 6.87 -13.10
CA GLY A 486 14.74 6.68 -14.54
C GLY A 486 15.66 5.49 -14.82
N VAL A 487 15.84 5.14 -16.09
CA VAL A 487 16.64 3.96 -16.49
C VAL A 487 17.61 4.30 -17.61
N ASP A 488 18.72 3.59 -17.68
CA ASP A 488 19.55 3.57 -18.89
C ASP A 488 18.98 2.55 -19.88
N LEU A 489 18.66 3.02 -21.09
CA LEU A 489 17.99 2.22 -22.13
C LEU A 489 18.84 1.03 -22.59
N ASN A 490 20.18 1.15 -22.53
CA ASN A 490 21.09 0.14 -23.00
C ASN A 490 21.42 -0.94 -21.96
N THR A 491 21.15 -0.69 -20.68
CA THR A 491 21.50 -1.63 -19.59
C THR A 491 20.29 -2.16 -18.84
N ALA A 492 19.14 -1.46 -18.87
CA ALA A 492 17.95 -1.84 -18.12
C ALA A 492 17.40 -3.22 -18.52
N SER A 493 17.00 -4.01 -17.54
CA SER A 493 16.31 -5.28 -17.75
C SER A 493 14.88 -5.08 -18.23
N ALA A 494 14.29 -6.10 -18.85
CA ALA A 494 12.87 -6.06 -19.22
C ALA A 494 11.97 -5.84 -17.99
N SER A 495 12.31 -6.42 -16.84
CA SER A 495 11.58 -6.26 -15.58
C SER A 495 11.60 -4.82 -15.05
N LEU A 496 12.70 -4.10 -15.29
CA LEU A 496 12.79 -2.68 -14.90
C LEU A 496 12.04 -1.81 -15.90
N LEU A 497 12.18 -2.09 -17.20
CA LEU A 497 11.54 -1.34 -18.28
C LEU A 497 10.01 -1.41 -18.23
N GLU A 498 9.41 -2.53 -17.78
CA GLU A 498 7.95 -2.67 -17.73
C GLU A 498 7.26 -1.71 -16.75
N TYR A 499 8.00 -1.11 -15.81
CA TYR A 499 7.51 -0.08 -14.89
C TYR A 499 7.70 1.35 -15.42
N ILE A 500 8.37 1.52 -16.55
CA ILE A 500 8.48 2.84 -17.18
C ILE A 500 7.13 3.26 -17.76
N SER A 501 6.80 4.52 -17.56
CA SER A 501 5.59 5.18 -18.06
C SER A 501 5.30 4.80 -19.52
N GLY A 502 4.12 4.28 -19.79
CA GLY A 502 3.68 3.89 -21.14
C GLY A 502 4.27 2.59 -21.70
N ILE A 503 5.09 1.86 -20.95
CA ILE A 503 5.72 0.61 -21.38
C ILE A 503 5.00 -0.60 -20.79
N SER A 504 4.42 -1.42 -21.67
CA SER A 504 3.87 -2.70 -21.28
C SER A 504 4.97 -3.79 -21.23
N LYS A 505 4.68 -4.90 -20.55
CA LYS A 505 5.57 -6.07 -20.49
C LYS A 505 6.03 -6.57 -21.87
N ALA A 506 5.13 -6.51 -22.86
CA ALA A 506 5.46 -6.89 -24.24
C ALA A 506 6.43 -5.89 -24.89
N ILE A 507 6.21 -4.60 -24.69
CA ILE A 507 7.10 -3.55 -25.20
C ILE A 507 8.47 -3.63 -24.52
N ALA A 508 8.53 -3.84 -23.21
CA ALA A 508 9.78 -4.01 -22.46
C ALA A 508 10.66 -5.14 -23.04
N LYS A 509 10.06 -6.30 -23.34
CA LYS A 509 10.75 -7.41 -24.00
C LYS A 509 11.20 -7.04 -25.41
N ASN A 510 10.38 -6.33 -26.18
CA ASN A 510 10.73 -5.89 -27.54
C ASN A 510 11.89 -4.88 -27.54
N ILE A 511 12.00 -4.02 -26.53
CA ILE A 511 13.14 -3.10 -26.38
C ILE A 511 14.43 -3.89 -26.17
N VAL A 512 14.41 -4.89 -25.30
CA VAL A 512 15.58 -5.75 -25.05
C VAL A 512 15.96 -6.52 -26.31
N ALA A 513 15.00 -7.15 -26.97
CA ALA A 513 15.24 -7.88 -28.23
C ALA A 513 15.81 -6.94 -29.32
N TYR A 514 15.26 -5.75 -29.48
CA TYR A 514 15.75 -4.78 -30.45
C TYR A 514 17.23 -4.45 -30.23
N ARG A 515 17.66 -4.16 -29.00
CA ARG A 515 19.07 -3.84 -28.73
C ARG A 515 20.00 -5.05 -28.88
N GLU A 516 19.52 -6.27 -28.65
CA GLU A 516 20.28 -7.50 -28.87
C GLU A 516 20.50 -7.75 -30.37
N GLU A 517 19.51 -7.46 -31.22
CA GLU A 517 19.56 -7.65 -32.65
C GLU A 517 20.29 -6.51 -33.40
N ASN A 518 20.10 -5.26 -32.96
CA ASN A 518 20.55 -4.06 -33.69
C ASN A 518 21.71 -3.33 -33.00
N GLY A 519 22.15 -3.79 -31.85
CA GLY A 519 23.15 -3.11 -31.02
C GLY A 519 22.53 -2.04 -30.10
N GLN A 520 23.42 -1.29 -29.44
CA GLN A 520 22.98 -0.25 -28.49
C GLN A 520 22.20 0.87 -29.15
N PHE A 521 21.19 1.37 -28.47
CA PHE A 521 20.50 2.59 -28.85
C PHE A 521 21.47 3.78 -28.81
N THR A 522 21.46 4.59 -29.84
CA THR A 522 22.30 5.80 -29.98
C THR A 522 21.47 7.08 -29.96
N ASP A 523 20.16 6.99 -30.16
CA ASP A 523 19.20 8.08 -30.16
C ASP A 523 17.86 7.60 -29.61
N ARG A 524 17.22 8.40 -28.75
CA ARG A 524 15.88 8.09 -28.21
C ARG A 524 14.83 7.86 -29.31
N LYS A 525 14.95 8.51 -30.47
CA LYS A 525 14.03 8.31 -31.60
C LYS A 525 14.03 6.87 -32.12
N GLU A 526 15.09 6.13 -31.91
CA GLU A 526 15.15 4.70 -32.30
C GLU A 526 14.11 3.85 -31.57
N LEU A 527 13.61 4.29 -30.42
CA LEU A 527 12.49 3.63 -29.72
C LEU A 527 11.26 3.48 -30.63
N LEU A 528 11.02 4.43 -31.55
CA LEU A 528 9.91 4.33 -32.50
C LEU A 528 10.04 3.17 -33.51
N LYS A 529 11.22 2.56 -33.62
CA LYS A 529 11.46 1.36 -34.43
C LYS A 529 11.15 0.07 -33.65
N VAL A 530 10.97 0.15 -32.36
CA VAL A 530 10.66 -1.01 -31.52
C VAL A 530 9.22 -1.47 -31.75
N ALA A 531 9.03 -2.76 -31.97
CA ALA A 531 7.73 -3.34 -32.21
C ALA A 531 6.72 -3.01 -31.08
N LYS A 532 5.52 -2.59 -31.44
CA LYS A 532 4.42 -2.16 -30.55
C LYS A 532 4.65 -0.86 -29.78
N LEU A 533 5.78 -0.17 -29.93
CA LEU A 533 6.03 1.12 -29.33
C LEU A 533 5.62 2.24 -30.31
N GLY A 534 4.39 2.70 -30.16
CA GLY A 534 3.85 3.78 -31.01
C GLY A 534 4.16 5.18 -30.44
N PRO A 535 3.73 6.25 -31.18
CA PRO A 535 4.00 7.64 -30.77
C PRO A 535 3.52 8.00 -29.36
N LYS A 536 2.35 7.50 -28.94
CA LYS A 536 1.84 7.78 -27.59
C LYS A 536 2.72 7.13 -26.51
N ALA A 537 3.13 5.88 -26.71
CA ALA A 537 4.05 5.22 -25.77
C ALA A 537 5.41 5.93 -25.74
N PHE A 538 5.92 6.38 -26.89
CA PHE A 538 7.14 7.15 -26.97
C PHE A 538 7.04 8.46 -26.17
N GLU A 539 5.96 9.23 -26.35
CA GLU A 539 5.70 10.43 -25.56
C GLU A 539 5.75 10.14 -24.06
N GLN A 540 5.12 9.05 -23.62
CA GLN A 540 5.05 8.72 -22.20
C GLN A 540 6.41 8.27 -21.62
N CYS A 541 7.24 7.53 -22.38
CA CYS A 541 8.43 6.87 -21.86
C CYS A 541 9.75 7.61 -22.09
N ALA A 542 9.86 8.40 -23.17
CA ALA A 542 11.14 8.89 -23.68
C ALA A 542 11.97 9.67 -22.65
N GLY A 543 11.33 10.51 -21.84
CA GLY A 543 12.01 11.31 -20.83
C GLY A 543 12.58 10.50 -19.66
N PHE A 544 12.04 9.31 -19.41
CA PHE A 544 12.49 8.42 -18.34
C PHE A 544 13.59 7.45 -18.75
N MET A 545 13.88 7.35 -20.04
CA MET A 545 14.90 6.45 -20.63
C MET A 545 16.08 7.25 -21.10
N ARG A 546 17.24 7.06 -20.49
CA ARG A 546 18.48 7.77 -20.83
C ARG A 546 19.39 6.93 -21.71
N ILE A 547 20.19 7.60 -22.52
CA ILE A 547 21.25 6.98 -23.35
C ILE A 547 22.54 7.69 -23.03
N SER A 548 23.46 6.98 -22.37
CA SER A 548 24.81 7.48 -22.12
C SER A 548 25.68 7.33 -23.35
N GLY A 549 26.37 8.40 -23.78
CA GLY A 549 27.24 8.38 -24.95
C GLY A 549 26.52 8.29 -26.31
N GLY A 550 25.22 8.65 -26.36
CA GLY A 550 24.45 8.70 -27.60
C GLY A 550 24.81 9.89 -28.51
N LYS A 551 24.19 9.94 -29.69
CA LYS A 551 24.39 11.02 -30.70
C LYS A 551 23.94 12.39 -30.23
N ASN A 552 22.86 12.44 -29.41
CA ASN A 552 22.35 13.65 -28.82
C ASN A 552 22.71 13.70 -27.33
N PRO A 553 23.52 14.69 -26.91
CA PRO A 553 23.88 14.81 -25.48
C PRO A 553 22.69 14.95 -24.52
N LEU A 554 21.56 15.52 -25.00
CA LEU A 554 20.33 15.65 -24.22
C LEU A 554 19.67 14.29 -23.92
N ASP A 555 19.96 13.25 -24.71
CA ASP A 555 19.46 11.89 -24.44
C ASP A 555 20.06 11.27 -23.16
N ALA A 556 21.18 11.81 -22.67
CA ALA A 556 21.76 11.44 -21.39
C ALA A 556 21.06 12.09 -20.18
N THR A 557 20.12 12.99 -20.42
CA THR A 557 19.39 13.73 -19.37
C THR A 557 17.96 13.22 -19.22
N SER A 558 17.25 13.68 -18.20
CA SER A 558 15.79 13.46 -18.05
C SER A 558 14.95 14.57 -18.74
N VAL A 559 15.56 15.43 -19.54
CA VAL A 559 14.83 16.40 -20.37
C VAL A 559 13.99 15.65 -21.40
N HIS A 560 12.71 15.99 -21.48
CA HIS A 560 11.82 15.35 -22.44
C HIS A 560 12.13 15.81 -23.87
N PRO A 561 12.06 14.94 -24.90
CA PRO A 561 12.35 15.32 -26.30
C PRO A 561 11.55 16.51 -26.80
N GLU A 562 10.32 16.73 -26.34
CA GLU A 562 9.51 17.90 -26.70
C GLU A 562 10.14 19.24 -26.27
N SER A 563 11.02 19.22 -25.28
CA SER A 563 11.72 20.40 -24.75
C SER A 563 13.15 20.57 -25.27
N TYR A 564 13.60 19.74 -26.21
CA TYR A 564 14.98 19.81 -26.74
C TYR A 564 15.31 21.11 -27.42
N GLU A 565 14.38 21.68 -28.19
CA GLU A 565 14.57 22.99 -28.83
C GLU A 565 14.76 24.08 -27.78
N ALA A 566 13.93 24.11 -26.73
CA ALA A 566 14.04 25.10 -25.66
C ALA A 566 15.35 24.92 -24.87
N ALA A 567 15.74 23.68 -24.55
CA ALA A 567 17.00 23.39 -23.84
C ALA A 567 18.24 23.80 -24.68
N SER A 568 18.23 23.49 -25.98
CA SER A 568 19.32 23.90 -26.90
C SER A 568 19.40 25.41 -27.08
N ALA A 569 18.27 26.10 -27.20
CA ALA A 569 18.19 27.56 -27.28
C ALA A 569 18.69 28.21 -25.97
N LEU A 570 18.36 27.67 -24.80
CA LEU A 570 18.85 28.11 -23.51
C LEU A 570 20.38 28.02 -23.45
N LEU A 571 20.95 26.86 -23.80
CA LEU A 571 22.40 26.65 -23.81
C LEU A 571 23.10 27.64 -24.73
N SER A 572 22.58 27.85 -25.96
CA SER A 572 23.12 28.79 -26.92
C SER A 572 23.09 30.23 -26.39
N LYS A 573 22.00 30.66 -25.74
CA LYS A 573 21.88 32.00 -25.17
C LYS A 573 22.87 32.24 -24.00
N LEU A 574 23.22 31.20 -23.28
CA LEU A 574 24.17 31.26 -22.17
C LEU A 574 25.61 30.95 -22.60
N GLY A 575 25.86 30.76 -23.91
CA GLY A 575 27.19 30.56 -24.48
C GLY A 575 27.73 29.13 -24.37
N TYR A 576 26.87 28.17 -24.10
CA TYR A 576 27.22 26.73 -23.99
C TYR A 576 26.86 25.96 -25.24
N LYS A 577 27.53 24.82 -25.40
CA LYS A 577 27.25 23.83 -26.48
C LYS A 577 26.54 22.62 -25.91
N PRO A 578 25.75 21.87 -26.70
CA PRO A 578 25.09 20.63 -26.21
C PRO A 578 26.05 19.62 -25.54
N ASN A 579 27.28 19.50 -26.02
CA ASN A 579 28.29 18.60 -25.45
C ASN A 579 28.75 18.98 -24.05
N ASP A 580 28.58 20.25 -23.65
CA ASP A 580 28.92 20.70 -22.27
C ASP A 580 28.04 20.02 -21.21
N VAL A 581 26.86 19.55 -21.61
CA VAL A 581 25.95 18.78 -20.74
C VAL A 581 26.64 17.50 -20.24
N VAL A 582 27.26 16.75 -21.13
CA VAL A 582 27.91 15.47 -20.78
C VAL A 582 29.28 15.70 -20.16
N ALA A 583 29.92 16.81 -20.48
CA ALA A 583 31.23 17.17 -19.93
C ALA A 583 31.18 17.67 -18.48
N GLY A 584 29.99 17.86 -17.90
CA GLY A 584 29.82 18.37 -16.54
C GLY A 584 30.18 19.85 -16.36
N ASN A 585 30.23 20.61 -17.44
CA ASN A 585 30.64 22.02 -17.45
C ASN A 585 29.53 23.00 -17.05
N LEU A 586 28.33 22.50 -16.73
CA LEU A 586 27.13 23.30 -16.48
C LEU A 586 26.82 23.54 -15.00
N LEU A 587 27.74 23.20 -14.10
CA LEU A 587 27.58 23.49 -12.66
C LEU A 587 27.42 25.01 -12.44
N GLY A 588 26.34 25.39 -11.72
CA GLY A 588 26.00 26.80 -11.48
C GLY A 588 25.20 27.45 -12.62
N LEU A 589 24.69 26.68 -13.57
CA LEU A 589 23.84 27.19 -14.67
C LEU A 589 22.62 27.93 -14.11
N SER A 590 22.04 27.44 -13.00
CA SER A 590 20.92 28.08 -12.31
C SER A 590 21.18 29.51 -11.87
N LEU A 591 22.42 29.84 -11.54
CA LEU A 591 22.84 31.20 -11.13
C LEU A 591 22.96 32.17 -12.32
N GLN A 592 23.09 31.64 -13.54
CA GLN A 592 23.22 32.44 -14.75
C GLN A 592 21.86 32.86 -15.31
N VAL A 593 20.80 32.17 -14.97
CA VAL A 593 19.41 32.54 -15.34
C VAL A 593 18.89 33.54 -14.32
N LYS A 594 19.08 34.85 -14.60
CA LYS A 594 18.70 35.93 -13.67
C LYS A 594 17.18 36.14 -13.57
N ASP A 595 16.47 35.93 -14.63
CA ASP A 595 15.00 36.09 -14.70
C ASP A 595 14.38 34.89 -15.42
N TYR A 596 13.90 33.94 -14.66
CA TYR A 596 13.27 32.70 -15.17
C TYR A 596 12.00 32.99 -15.95
N LYS A 597 11.18 33.94 -15.51
CA LYS A 597 9.92 34.28 -16.18
C LYS A 597 10.15 34.87 -17.57
N LYS A 598 11.08 35.80 -17.70
CA LYS A 598 11.46 36.41 -18.97
C LYS A 598 12.09 35.37 -19.91
N MET A 599 13.03 34.59 -19.41
CA MET A 599 13.71 33.55 -20.18
C MET A 599 12.73 32.49 -20.67
N ALA A 600 11.80 32.03 -19.82
CA ALA A 600 10.77 31.08 -20.20
C ALA A 600 9.88 31.62 -21.34
N ALA A 601 9.43 32.87 -21.26
CA ALA A 601 8.65 33.51 -22.30
C ALA A 601 9.43 33.59 -23.63
N GLU A 602 10.73 33.90 -23.59
CA GLU A 602 11.60 33.94 -24.77
C GLU A 602 11.81 32.56 -25.41
N LEU A 603 11.77 31.49 -24.60
CA LEU A 603 11.93 30.11 -25.06
C LEU A 603 10.59 29.45 -25.43
N GLY A 604 9.46 30.12 -25.21
CA GLY A 604 8.12 29.60 -25.50
C GLY A 604 7.68 28.44 -24.59
N ILE A 605 8.21 28.37 -23.36
CA ILE A 605 7.90 27.37 -22.37
C ILE A 605 7.44 27.99 -21.03
N GLY A 606 6.90 27.19 -20.13
CA GLY A 606 6.54 27.66 -18.81
C GLY A 606 7.75 27.82 -17.88
N GLU A 607 7.60 28.65 -16.84
CA GLU A 607 8.67 28.90 -15.86
C GLU A 607 9.06 27.64 -15.08
N ILE A 608 8.10 26.81 -14.68
CA ILE A 608 8.35 25.55 -13.95
C ILE A 608 9.14 24.58 -14.83
N THR A 609 8.73 24.45 -16.09
CA THR A 609 9.45 23.62 -17.08
C THR A 609 10.88 24.11 -17.29
N LEU A 610 11.10 25.40 -17.38
CA LEU A 610 12.46 25.97 -17.50
C LEU A 610 13.31 25.66 -16.26
N ARG A 611 12.76 25.79 -15.05
CA ARG A 611 13.47 25.46 -13.82
C ARG A 611 13.87 23.98 -13.77
N ASP A 612 12.99 23.08 -14.19
CA ASP A 612 13.28 21.65 -14.29
C ASP A 612 14.38 21.36 -15.32
N ILE A 613 14.33 22.00 -16.51
CA ILE A 613 15.37 21.86 -17.54
C ILE A 613 16.73 22.34 -17.00
N VAL A 614 16.80 23.53 -16.39
CA VAL A 614 18.05 24.08 -15.83
C VAL A 614 18.63 23.15 -14.78
N LYS A 615 17.80 22.66 -13.85
CA LYS A 615 18.23 21.73 -12.82
C LYS A 615 18.77 20.42 -13.38
N GLU A 616 18.14 19.90 -14.43
CA GLU A 616 18.55 18.65 -15.07
C GLU A 616 19.85 18.84 -15.90
N LEU A 617 20.02 19.99 -16.57
CA LEU A 617 21.24 20.29 -17.31
C LEU A 617 22.43 20.56 -16.39
N GLU A 618 22.21 21.17 -15.23
CA GLU A 618 23.24 21.44 -14.24
C GLU A 618 23.83 20.15 -13.63
N LYS A 619 22.99 19.14 -13.44
CA LYS A 619 23.37 17.81 -12.92
C LYS A 619 22.63 16.73 -13.69
N PRO A 620 23.08 16.42 -14.92
CA PRO A 620 22.41 15.46 -15.78
C PRO A 620 22.40 14.06 -15.15
N ALA A 621 21.28 13.38 -15.28
CA ALA A 621 21.10 12.01 -14.80
C ALA A 621 21.38 11.81 -13.29
N ARG A 622 21.20 12.85 -12.46
CA ARG A 622 21.33 12.71 -11.01
C ARG A 622 20.40 11.62 -10.49
N ASP A 623 20.98 10.68 -9.78
CA ASP A 623 20.20 9.66 -9.07
C ASP A 623 19.63 10.28 -7.78
N PRO A 624 18.31 10.35 -7.62
CA PRO A 624 17.70 10.89 -6.40
C PRO A 624 18.04 10.08 -5.15
N ARG A 625 18.51 8.84 -5.31
CA ARG A 625 18.94 7.98 -4.21
C ARG A 625 20.28 8.40 -3.58
N ASP A 626 21.08 9.22 -4.27
CA ASP A 626 22.36 9.71 -3.75
C ASP A 626 22.22 10.61 -2.52
N ASP A 627 21.04 11.22 -2.35
CA ASP A 627 20.72 12.06 -1.18
C ASP A 627 20.20 11.26 0.01
N MET A 628 19.93 9.98 -0.17
CA MET A 628 19.42 9.11 0.89
C MET A 628 20.54 8.58 1.79
N PRO A 629 20.25 8.23 3.05
CA PRO A 629 21.22 7.65 3.96
C PRO A 629 21.84 6.36 3.40
N LYS A 630 23.17 6.29 3.34
CA LYS A 630 23.85 5.09 2.85
C LYS A 630 23.81 3.98 3.90
N PRO A 631 23.71 2.70 3.48
CA PRO A 631 23.77 1.57 4.40
C PRO A 631 25.02 1.61 5.29
N ILE A 632 24.89 1.20 6.56
CA ILE A 632 26.01 1.11 7.49
C ILE A 632 26.82 -0.14 7.16
N LEU A 633 28.05 0.06 6.72
CA LEU A 633 29.02 -1.04 6.50
C LEU A 633 29.75 -1.34 7.81
N ARG A 634 29.86 -2.61 8.16
CA ARG A 634 30.35 -3.09 9.46
C ARG A 634 31.62 -3.91 9.32
N SER A 635 32.40 -3.96 10.39
CA SER A 635 33.55 -4.83 10.56
C SER A 635 33.48 -5.68 11.84
N ASP A 636 32.56 -5.37 12.76
CA ASP A 636 32.39 -6.00 14.07
C ASP A 636 30.92 -6.12 14.48
N VAL A 637 30.63 -6.94 15.48
CA VAL A 637 29.30 -7.19 16.04
C VAL A 637 29.22 -6.77 17.49
N LEU A 638 28.11 -6.12 17.87
CA LEU A 638 27.69 -5.96 19.25
C LEU A 638 26.72 -7.10 19.64
N GLU A 639 26.90 -7.69 20.82
CA GLU A 639 25.94 -8.63 21.38
C GLU A 639 24.94 -7.94 22.31
N MET A 640 23.75 -8.55 22.44
CA MET A 640 22.70 -8.00 23.29
C MET A 640 23.13 -7.87 24.79
N LYS A 641 24.04 -8.76 25.24
CA LYS A 641 24.65 -8.69 26.58
C LYS A 641 25.56 -7.47 26.80
N ASP A 642 26.08 -6.90 25.71
CA ASP A 642 26.99 -5.74 25.75
C ASP A 642 26.22 -4.42 25.85
N LEU A 643 24.91 -4.46 25.61
CA LEU A 643 24.05 -3.28 25.70
C LEU A 643 23.81 -2.89 27.15
N LYS A 644 23.99 -1.60 27.44
CA LYS A 644 23.69 -0.97 28.73
C LYS A 644 22.68 0.13 28.54
N GLU A 645 21.77 0.29 29.50
CA GLU A 645 20.85 1.42 29.53
C GLU A 645 21.64 2.75 29.49
N GLY A 646 21.16 3.69 28.70
CA GLY A 646 21.82 4.97 28.44
C GLY A 646 22.83 4.95 27.28
N MET A 647 23.19 3.78 26.73
CA MET A 647 24.09 3.68 25.59
C MET A 647 23.48 4.29 24.35
N VAL A 648 24.22 5.15 23.67
CA VAL A 648 23.79 5.78 22.40
C VAL A 648 24.48 5.09 21.25
N LEU A 649 23.67 4.64 20.27
CA LEU A 649 24.12 3.87 19.12
C LEU A 649 23.51 4.43 17.84
N LYS A 650 24.18 4.27 16.72
CA LYS A 650 23.58 4.48 15.39
C LYS A 650 22.87 3.21 14.95
N GLY A 651 21.65 3.37 14.47
CA GLY A 651 20.86 2.26 13.95
C GLY A 651 20.20 2.59 12.61
N THR A 652 19.81 1.55 11.89
CA THR A 652 19.06 1.67 10.65
C THR A 652 17.61 1.26 10.88
N VAL A 653 16.66 2.10 10.52
CA VAL A 653 15.22 1.80 10.61
C VAL A 653 14.89 0.68 9.63
N ARG A 654 14.45 -0.47 10.15
CA ARG A 654 14.12 -1.67 9.38
C ARG A 654 12.66 -1.73 8.97
N ASN A 655 11.79 -1.28 9.87
CA ASN A 655 10.35 -1.31 9.64
C ASN A 655 9.67 -0.21 10.47
N VAL A 656 8.62 0.37 9.92
CA VAL A 656 7.76 1.37 10.58
C VAL A 656 6.35 0.80 10.66
N ILE A 657 5.79 0.81 11.87
CA ILE A 657 4.46 0.32 12.19
C ILE A 657 3.69 1.38 12.96
N ASP A 658 2.37 1.24 13.09
CA ASP A 658 1.49 2.26 13.68
C ASP A 658 1.91 2.75 15.08
N PHE A 659 2.53 1.89 15.88
CA PHE A 659 2.92 2.22 17.25
C PHE A 659 4.43 2.45 17.46
N GLY A 660 5.24 2.40 16.40
CA GLY A 660 6.69 2.62 16.53
C GLY A 660 7.50 2.21 15.31
N ALA A 661 8.81 2.17 15.48
CA ALA A 661 9.74 1.71 14.47
C ALA A 661 10.72 0.67 15.05
N PHE A 662 11.02 -0.33 14.24
CA PHE A 662 12.08 -1.29 14.52
C PHE A 662 13.40 -0.79 13.95
N VAL A 663 14.43 -0.74 14.79
CA VAL A 663 15.74 -0.19 14.45
C VAL A 663 16.80 -1.27 14.68
N ASP A 664 17.57 -1.55 13.64
CA ASP A 664 18.76 -2.41 13.72
C ASP A 664 19.93 -1.57 14.25
N ILE A 665 20.35 -1.85 15.46
CA ILE A 665 21.49 -1.19 16.14
C ILE A 665 22.78 -2.00 16.10
N GLY A 666 22.84 -3.05 15.28
CA GLY A 666 24.02 -3.90 15.15
C GLY A 666 24.08 -5.06 16.13
N VAL A 667 23.02 -5.28 16.91
CA VAL A 667 22.80 -6.51 17.66
C VAL A 667 21.78 -7.37 16.93
N HIS A 668 21.74 -8.66 17.27
CA HIS A 668 20.93 -9.66 16.53
C HIS A 668 19.40 -9.54 16.73
N GLN A 669 18.95 -8.52 17.42
CA GLN A 669 17.54 -8.24 17.68
C GLN A 669 17.29 -6.78 17.41
N ASP A 670 16.33 -6.50 16.53
CA ASP A 670 15.91 -5.11 16.31
C ASP A 670 15.34 -4.52 17.60
N GLY A 671 15.75 -3.30 17.90
CA GLY A 671 15.20 -2.53 19.01
C GLY A 671 13.92 -1.83 18.58
N LEU A 672 12.95 -1.72 19.47
CA LEU A 672 11.72 -0.97 19.23
C LEU A 672 11.87 0.46 19.79
N VAL A 673 11.69 1.44 18.92
CA VAL A 673 11.41 2.83 19.32
C VAL A 673 9.89 3.00 19.28
N HIS A 674 9.26 3.04 20.45
CA HIS A 674 7.82 3.29 20.54
C HIS A 674 7.51 4.73 20.07
N ILE A 675 6.32 4.98 19.52
CA ILE A 675 5.92 6.30 19.02
C ILE A 675 6.11 7.43 20.06
N SER A 676 5.89 7.12 21.35
CA SER A 676 6.13 8.07 22.45
C SER A 676 7.59 8.39 22.69
N GLU A 677 8.52 7.61 22.16
CA GLU A 677 9.98 7.74 22.33
C GLU A 677 10.69 8.27 21.09
N MET A 678 9.95 8.64 20.03
CA MET A 678 10.53 9.09 18.76
C MET A 678 10.90 10.58 18.77
N THR A 679 9.99 11.42 19.28
CA THR A 679 10.13 12.88 19.26
C THR A 679 9.67 13.50 20.57
N GLU A 680 10.16 14.73 20.86
CA GLU A 680 9.66 15.53 21.99
C GLU A 680 8.23 16.06 21.74
N ARG A 681 7.89 16.35 20.47
CA ARG A 681 6.55 16.78 20.07
C ARG A 681 5.64 15.58 19.90
N PHE A 682 4.35 15.80 20.11
CA PHE A 682 3.34 14.78 19.77
C PHE A 682 3.27 14.56 18.26
N ILE A 683 3.33 13.31 17.83
CA ILE A 683 3.15 12.85 16.46
C ILE A 683 1.98 11.86 16.42
N LYS A 684 1.22 11.86 15.33
CA LYS A 684 0.08 10.95 15.15
C LYS A 684 0.51 9.59 14.62
N HIS A 685 1.56 9.59 13.81
CA HIS A 685 2.08 8.38 13.19
C HIS A 685 3.62 8.39 13.15
N PRO A 686 4.29 7.25 13.36
CA PRO A 686 5.74 7.14 13.32
C PRO A 686 6.42 7.63 12.04
N LEU A 687 5.75 7.53 10.87
CA LEU A 687 6.25 8.06 9.59
C LEU A 687 6.42 9.59 9.56
N GLU A 688 5.87 10.31 10.54
CA GLU A 688 6.13 11.75 10.70
C GLU A 688 7.53 12.03 11.27
N ALA A 689 8.18 11.01 11.83
CA ALA A 689 9.49 11.11 12.47
C ALA A 689 10.59 10.35 11.73
N VAL A 690 10.28 9.14 11.20
CA VAL A 690 11.27 8.26 10.57
C VAL A 690 10.67 7.49 9.41
N SER A 691 11.54 7.09 8.47
CA SER A 691 11.23 6.22 7.34
C SER A 691 12.13 4.98 7.33
N VAL A 692 11.71 3.91 6.67
CA VAL A 692 12.53 2.70 6.51
C VAL A 692 13.82 3.05 5.76
N GLY A 693 14.95 2.59 6.29
CA GLY A 693 16.28 2.90 5.75
C GLY A 693 16.96 4.11 6.38
N ASP A 694 16.23 4.93 7.17
CA ASP A 694 16.84 6.05 7.88
C ASP A 694 17.90 5.58 8.87
N ILE A 695 19.00 6.33 8.96
CA ILE A 695 20.01 6.16 9.99
C ILE A 695 19.70 7.13 11.13
N VAL A 696 19.43 6.57 12.28
CA VAL A 696 19.00 7.32 13.47
C VAL A 696 19.94 7.07 14.66
N ASP A 697 20.15 8.09 15.47
CA ASP A 697 20.78 7.91 16.76
C ASP A 697 19.71 7.47 17.78
N VAL A 698 19.98 6.39 18.47
CA VAL A 698 19.05 5.81 19.47
C VAL A 698 19.76 5.55 20.78
N ARG A 699 19.03 5.78 21.88
CA ARG A 699 19.48 5.46 23.23
C ARG A 699 18.80 4.20 23.71
N VAL A 700 19.56 3.26 24.24
CA VAL A 700 19.01 2.06 24.90
C VAL A 700 18.33 2.48 26.20
N ILE A 701 17.03 2.23 26.32
CA ILE A 701 16.24 2.53 27.53
C ILE A 701 15.81 1.28 28.29
N GLY A 702 16.03 0.10 27.75
CA GLY A 702 15.79 -1.17 28.44
C GLY A 702 16.16 -2.37 27.59
N VAL A 703 16.68 -3.41 28.24
CA VAL A 703 17.07 -4.69 27.62
C VAL A 703 16.45 -5.83 28.41
N ASP A 704 15.50 -6.55 27.81
CA ASP A 704 14.90 -7.76 28.39
C ASP A 704 15.53 -9.01 27.76
N MET A 705 16.52 -9.59 28.44
CA MET A 705 17.24 -10.77 27.98
C MET A 705 16.35 -12.02 27.88
N LYS A 706 15.30 -12.13 28.72
CA LYS A 706 14.39 -13.29 28.73
C LYS A 706 13.45 -13.24 27.54
N LYS A 707 12.87 -12.09 27.25
CA LYS A 707 11.94 -11.87 26.13
C LYS A 707 12.64 -11.49 24.82
N LYS A 708 13.96 -11.34 24.86
CA LYS A 708 14.79 -10.85 23.74
C LYS A 708 14.23 -9.54 23.14
N ARG A 709 13.94 -8.56 24.00
CA ARG A 709 13.40 -7.26 23.60
C ARG A 709 14.37 -6.15 23.98
N ILE A 710 14.55 -5.21 23.07
CA ILE A 710 15.34 -4.00 23.25
C ILE A 710 14.41 -2.82 23.07
N SER A 711 14.33 -1.96 24.06
CA SER A 711 13.57 -0.70 24.01
C SER A 711 14.53 0.44 23.77
N LEU A 712 14.20 1.27 22.80
CA LEU A 712 15.03 2.38 22.35
C LEU A 712 14.28 3.71 22.43
N SER A 713 14.99 4.80 22.58
CA SER A 713 14.47 6.16 22.53
C SER A 713 15.33 7.03 21.60
N MET A 714 14.70 7.89 20.83
CA MET A 714 15.34 8.90 19.98
C MET A 714 15.27 10.29 20.63
N LYS A 715 14.57 10.43 21.77
CA LYS A 715 14.40 11.72 22.44
C LYS A 715 15.72 12.31 22.89
N GLY A 716 15.90 13.59 22.60
CA GLY A 716 17.09 14.35 22.98
C GLY A 716 18.37 14.00 22.23
N LEU A 717 18.30 13.18 21.17
CA LEU A 717 19.46 12.78 20.39
C LEU A 717 19.52 13.43 19.00
N ASN A 718 18.38 13.66 18.37
CA ASN A 718 18.31 14.35 17.08
C ASN A 718 17.93 15.82 17.30
N LYS A 719 18.84 16.71 16.95
CA LYS A 719 18.56 18.14 16.82
C LYS A 719 18.12 18.48 15.40
#